data_5192a658af248425591053aead901f65
#
_entry.id   5192a658af248425591053aead901f65
#
_cell.length_a   1.000
_cell.length_b   1.000
_cell.length_c   1.000
_cell.angle_alpha   90.00
_cell.angle_beta   90.00
_cell.angle_gamma   90.00
#
_symmetry.space_group_name_H-M   'P 1'
#
loop_
_entity.id
_entity.type
_entity.pdbx_description
1 polymer ?
#
loop_
_entity_poly.entity_id
_entity_poly.type
_entity_poly.pdbx_seq_one_letter_code
_entity_poly.pdbx_strand_id
1 'polypeptide(L)'
;MWALRSLLRPIGLRTMSQGSARRPRPPKDPLRHLRTREKCGPSWGPGGPNTVYLQVVAAGGRDAGAALYVFSEYNRYLFNCGEGVQRLMQEHKLKVARLDNIFLTRMHWSNVGGLCGMILTLKETGLPKCVLSGPPQLEKYLEAIKIFSGPLKGIDLAVRPHSAPEYKDETMTVYQVPIHSERRYCTRQPLQSPRSPNRLSPPQSTSDSTPAENGQHLPDGNRTGKLWGTAPSASEIVRAFPLSQLHLRKGNFLVLKAKELGLPVGTAAIAPIIAAVKDGKSITFGGREIAPEELCTPPDPGLAFIVVECPDEGFIQPVCENDTFKRYQGEADAPVALVVHIAPESVLTDGRYQQWMERFGPDTQHLILNENCSSVHNLRSHKIQTQLNLIHPDIFPRLTSFCSKEEGSALSLPTVRGECLLKYQLRPKREWQRDTTLTCNTDEFIAEALDLPKFQESVQEYKKSVQESPAPEEKRSQYPEIVFLGTGSAIPMKIRNVSSTLVNLSPDKSVLLDCGEGTFGQLCRHYGQQIDSVLCNLAAVFVSHLHADHHTVSVGPRGQHARAAGSFSQGLGFVLSCTELLTVLFFDFLKKCFHYHFSITLSYSMIPAKCLQKGAEVSSPPVERLISLLLETCDLEEFQTCLVRHCKHAFGCALVHSSGWKLVYSGDTMPCEALVQMGKDANLLIHEATLEDGLEEEAVEKTHSTTSQAIDVGMRMNAEFIMLNHFSQRYAKIPLFSPDFNEKVGIAFDHMKIRFGDFPTVPKLIPPLKALFADDIEEMVERKEKRELRMVRAALLAQQADSPEDTEPQQKRALAEEPHSPQSKKVRTQ
;
A
#
# COMPACT_ATOMS: atom_id res chain seq x y z
N MET A 1 -7.87 -20.01 -55.02
CA MET A 1 -8.58 -21.25 -54.78
C MET A 1 -7.65 -22.41 -55.02
N TRP A 2 -7.58 -23.40 -54.13
CA TRP A 2 -6.77 -24.61 -54.23
C TRP A 2 -5.25 -24.47 -54.14
N ALA A 3 -4.73 -24.49 -52.93
CA ALA A 3 -3.49 -25.20 -52.53
C ALA A 3 -3.07 -24.79 -51.10
N LEU A 4 -3.70 -25.34 -50.07
CA LEU A 4 -3.17 -25.40 -48.69
C LEU A 4 -4.11 -26.26 -47.83
N ARG A 5 -4.26 -27.53 -48.25
CA ARG A 5 -4.84 -28.60 -47.43
C ARG A 5 -3.99 -29.86 -47.58
N SER A 6 -2.92 -29.92 -46.85
CA SER A 6 -2.26 -31.18 -46.48
C SER A 6 -1.08 -30.95 -45.57
N LEU A 7 -1.29 -30.81 -44.28
CA LEU A 7 -0.30 -31.05 -43.22
C LEU A 7 -0.98 -30.96 -41.82
N LEU A 8 -2.05 -31.76 -41.66
CA LEU A 8 -2.53 -32.09 -40.33
C LEU A 8 -2.51 -33.60 -40.18
N ARG A 9 -1.46 -34.16 -39.62
CA ARG A 9 -1.46 -35.49 -39.05
C ARG A 9 -1.78 -35.36 -37.56
N PRO A 10 -2.66 -36.23 -37.00
CA PRO A 10 -3.01 -36.21 -35.59
C PRO A 10 -1.85 -36.72 -34.76
N ILE A 11 -1.36 -35.90 -33.85
CA ILE A 11 -0.40 -36.28 -32.80
C ILE A 11 -1.20 -36.98 -31.68
N GLY A 12 -0.89 -38.25 -31.48
CA GLY A 12 -1.51 -39.08 -30.47
C GLY A 12 -1.26 -38.60 -29.06
N LEU A 13 -2.32 -38.71 -28.25
CA LEU A 13 -2.27 -38.57 -26.79
C LEU A 13 -1.19 -39.44 -26.19
N ARG A 14 -0.07 -38.89 -25.76
CA ARG A 14 0.83 -39.51 -24.79
C ARG A 14 0.51 -38.95 -23.42
N THR A 15 0.11 -39.82 -22.53
CA THR A 15 -0.05 -39.62 -21.10
C THR A 15 1.20 -38.96 -20.51
N MET A 16 1.06 -37.76 -19.99
CA MET A 16 2.08 -37.07 -19.23
C MET A 16 2.18 -37.66 -17.82
N SER A 17 3.14 -38.52 -17.61
CA SER A 17 3.70 -38.81 -16.29
C SER A 17 5.18 -38.50 -16.37
N GLN A 18 5.60 -37.57 -15.60
CA GLN A 18 6.89 -37.28 -14.96
C GLN A 18 7.20 -35.80 -15.03
N GLY A 19 7.14 -35.16 -13.86
CA GLY A 19 7.51 -33.77 -13.66
C GLY A 19 9.00 -33.56 -13.95
N SER A 20 9.31 -32.77 -14.97
CA SER A 20 10.65 -32.23 -15.14
C SER A 20 10.90 -31.22 -14.05
N ALA A 21 11.81 -31.55 -13.14
CA ALA A 21 12.30 -30.61 -12.14
C ALA A 21 12.85 -29.36 -12.85
N ARG A 22 12.15 -28.22 -12.72
CA ARG A 22 12.65 -26.92 -13.20
C ARG A 22 14.04 -26.69 -12.60
N ARG A 23 15.06 -26.45 -13.44
CA ARG A 23 16.36 -25.99 -12.96
C ARG A 23 16.13 -24.73 -12.09
N PRO A 24 16.64 -24.68 -10.85
CA PRO A 24 16.50 -23.49 -10.01
C PRO A 24 17.11 -22.29 -10.75
N ARG A 25 16.35 -21.20 -10.83
CA ARG A 25 16.90 -19.92 -11.34
C ARG A 25 18.16 -19.61 -10.53
N PRO A 26 19.26 -19.19 -11.17
CA PRO A 26 20.44 -18.78 -10.44
C PRO A 26 20.05 -17.69 -9.44
N PRO A 27 20.62 -17.69 -8.22
CA PRO A 27 20.30 -16.68 -7.22
C PRO A 27 20.51 -15.29 -7.82
N LYS A 28 19.52 -14.38 -7.66
CA LYS A 28 19.68 -13.00 -8.09
C LYS A 28 20.91 -12.42 -7.40
N ASP A 29 21.78 -11.83 -8.16
CA ASP A 29 22.95 -11.12 -7.63
C ASP A 29 22.53 -10.15 -6.51
N PRO A 30 23.25 -10.10 -5.37
CA PRO A 30 22.93 -9.15 -4.31
C PRO A 30 22.91 -7.71 -4.85
N LEU A 31 21.97 -6.89 -4.36
CA LEU A 31 21.87 -5.49 -4.74
C LEU A 31 23.21 -4.78 -4.53
N ARG A 32 23.58 -3.87 -5.43
CA ARG A 32 24.90 -3.21 -5.43
C ARG A 32 25.29 -2.62 -4.06
N HIS A 33 24.31 -2.06 -3.32
CA HIS A 33 24.59 -1.48 -1.99
C HIS A 33 24.85 -2.57 -0.92
N LEU A 34 24.26 -3.76 -1.04
CA LEU A 34 24.57 -4.90 -0.16
C LEU A 34 25.96 -5.43 -0.42
N ARG A 35 26.37 -5.58 -1.70
CA ARG A 35 27.76 -5.92 -2.08
C ARG A 35 28.76 -4.89 -1.56
N THR A 36 28.40 -3.59 -1.55
CA THR A 36 29.24 -2.54 -1.01
C THR A 36 29.34 -2.67 0.51
N ARG A 37 28.24 -2.98 1.20
CA ARG A 37 28.21 -3.22 2.65
C ARG A 37 29.05 -4.45 3.04
N GLU A 38 28.93 -5.55 2.30
CA GLU A 38 29.75 -6.77 2.50
C GLU A 38 31.24 -6.54 2.21
N LYS A 39 31.59 -5.77 1.16
CA LYS A 39 32.97 -5.44 0.82
C LYS A 39 33.63 -4.48 1.80
N CYS A 40 32.84 -3.60 2.43
CA CYS A 40 33.36 -2.65 3.40
C CYS A 40 33.57 -3.24 4.80
N GLY A 41 33.18 -4.51 5.08
CA GLY A 41 33.43 -5.22 6.34
C GLY A 41 33.13 -4.44 7.61
N PRO A 42 33.34 -4.96 8.80
CA PRO A 42 33.10 -4.24 10.08
C PRO A 42 34.14 -3.14 10.37
N SER A 43 34.91 -2.74 9.40
CA SER A 43 35.93 -1.68 9.45
C SER A 43 35.35 -0.24 9.32
N TRP A 44 34.09 -0.02 9.67
CA TRP A 44 33.62 1.33 9.93
C TRP A 44 34.26 1.78 11.23
N GLY A 45 35.14 2.75 11.16
CA GLY A 45 35.82 3.28 12.36
C GLY A 45 34.85 3.66 13.46
N PRO A 46 35.26 3.83 14.69
CA PRO A 46 34.47 4.08 15.88
C PRO A 46 33.78 5.47 15.86
N GLY A 47 33.02 5.77 14.85
CA GLY A 47 32.27 7.02 14.69
C GLY A 47 30.94 6.76 14.01
N GLY A 48 29.84 7.23 14.58
CA GLY A 48 28.51 7.16 13.99
C GLY A 48 28.42 7.89 12.63
N PRO A 49 27.27 7.85 11.93
CA PRO A 49 27.11 8.44 10.60
C PRO A 49 27.29 9.95 10.60
N ASN A 50 27.81 10.48 9.49
CA ASN A 50 28.02 11.92 9.30
C ASN A 50 26.71 12.66 9.02
N THR A 51 25.80 11.99 8.32
CA THR A 51 24.52 12.56 7.89
C THR A 51 23.36 11.73 8.43
N VAL A 52 22.50 12.37 9.22
CA VAL A 52 21.23 11.81 9.68
C VAL A 52 20.16 12.88 9.58
N TYR A 53 19.04 12.53 8.97
CA TYR A 53 17.87 13.40 8.94
C TYR A 53 16.58 12.59 9.04
N LEU A 54 15.55 13.24 9.58
CA LEU A 54 14.18 12.79 9.61
C LEU A 54 13.41 13.53 8.52
N GLN A 55 12.55 12.83 7.79
CA GLN A 55 11.74 13.40 6.71
C GLN A 55 10.31 12.90 6.82
N VAL A 56 9.35 13.83 6.74
CA VAL A 56 7.93 13.50 6.74
C VAL A 56 7.56 12.88 5.40
N VAL A 57 7.01 11.66 5.42
CA VAL A 57 6.44 11.00 4.24
C VAL A 57 4.98 11.36 4.08
N ALA A 58 4.22 11.23 5.17
CA ALA A 58 2.83 11.62 5.26
C ALA A 58 2.60 12.36 6.59
N ALA A 59 1.90 13.46 6.54
CA ALA A 59 1.75 14.36 7.69
C ALA A 59 0.56 14.00 8.61
N GLY A 60 -0.13 12.89 8.36
CA GLY A 60 -1.28 12.47 9.16
C GLY A 60 -2.60 13.09 8.73
N GLY A 61 -2.64 13.69 7.55
CA GLY A 61 -3.86 14.16 6.93
C GLY A 61 -4.86 13.01 6.71
N ARG A 62 -6.07 13.37 6.37
CA ARG A 62 -7.18 12.43 6.27
C ARG A 62 -6.96 11.31 5.23
N ASP A 63 -6.20 11.60 4.19
CA ASP A 63 -5.92 10.70 3.05
C ASP A 63 -4.74 9.75 3.28
N ALA A 64 -3.87 10.03 4.28
CA ALA A 64 -2.71 9.21 4.60
C ALA A 64 -2.30 9.39 6.06
N GLY A 65 -2.15 8.28 6.79
CA GLY A 65 -1.67 8.28 8.16
C GLY A 65 -0.24 8.84 8.30
N ALA A 66 0.08 9.38 9.48
CA ALA A 66 1.40 9.96 9.76
C ALA A 66 2.52 8.93 9.59
N ALA A 67 3.52 9.26 8.79
CA ALA A 67 4.68 8.40 8.55
C ALA A 67 5.95 9.22 8.37
N LEU A 68 7.05 8.72 8.96
CA LEU A 68 8.34 9.38 8.98
C LEU A 68 9.43 8.45 8.43
N TYR A 69 10.27 8.98 7.56
CA TYR A 69 11.44 8.31 7.04
C TYR A 69 12.70 8.87 7.68
N VAL A 70 13.52 8.02 8.29
CA VAL A 70 14.83 8.43 8.84
C VAL A 70 15.95 7.88 7.96
N PHE A 71 16.74 8.79 7.47
CA PHE A 71 17.91 8.52 6.66
C PHE A 71 19.17 8.54 7.51
N SER A 72 19.98 7.52 7.36
CA SER A 72 21.39 7.50 7.74
C SER A 72 22.23 7.03 6.55
N GLU A 73 23.52 7.34 6.54
CA GLU A 73 24.44 6.78 5.53
C GLU A 73 24.48 5.26 5.56
N TYR A 74 24.22 4.66 6.73
CA TYR A 74 24.29 3.22 6.96
C TYR A 74 22.96 2.53 6.79
N ASN A 75 21.90 3.02 7.46
CA ASN A 75 20.60 2.37 7.57
C ASN A 75 19.46 3.31 7.17
N ARG A 76 18.27 2.72 6.91
CA ARG A 76 17.02 3.42 6.63
C ARG A 76 15.94 2.90 7.54
N TYR A 77 15.12 3.82 8.04
CA TYR A 77 14.05 3.52 8.98
C TYR A 77 12.76 4.18 8.54
N LEU A 78 11.65 3.48 8.78
CA LEU A 78 10.32 4.02 8.61
C LEU A 78 9.59 3.93 9.95
N PHE A 79 8.96 5.02 10.37
CA PHE A 79 8.08 5.07 11.53
C PHE A 79 6.65 5.19 11.03
N ASN A 80 5.85 4.18 11.30
CA ASN A 80 4.53 3.92 10.77
C ASN A 80 4.51 3.70 9.25
N CYS A 81 3.55 2.89 8.82
CA CYS A 81 3.34 2.55 7.42
C CYS A 81 1.84 2.46 7.15
N GLY A 82 1.17 3.61 7.22
CA GLY A 82 -0.24 3.74 6.89
C GLY A 82 -0.51 3.55 5.40
N GLU A 83 -1.78 3.48 5.05
CA GLU A 83 -2.22 3.39 3.67
C GLU A 83 -1.65 4.53 2.82
N GLY A 84 -1.19 4.23 1.61
CA GLY A 84 -0.61 5.18 0.67
C GLY A 84 0.86 5.57 0.92
N VAL A 85 1.45 5.24 2.09
CA VAL A 85 2.85 5.57 2.42
C VAL A 85 3.82 4.95 1.41
N GLN A 86 3.61 3.70 1.01
CA GLN A 86 4.43 3.02 -0.01
C GLN A 86 4.41 3.80 -1.34
N ARG A 87 3.24 4.23 -1.78
CA ARG A 87 3.05 5.00 -3.01
C ARG A 87 3.75 6.36 -2.94
N LEU A 88 3.60 7.10 -1.83
CA LEU A 88 4.28 8.38 -1.59
C LEU A 88 5.80 8.22 -1.57
N MET A 89 6.34 7.18 -0.93
CA MET A 89 7.78 6.92 -0.94
C MET A 89 8.32 6.66 -2.35
N GLN A 90 7.58 5.93 -3.17
CA GLN A 90 7.96 5.73 -4.57
C GLN A 90 7.86 7.03 -5.38
N GLU A 91 6.79 7.81 -5.19
CA GLU A 91 6.55 9.08 -5.86
C GLU A 91 7.72 10.05 -5.65
N HIS A 92 8.13 10.19 -4.40
CA HIS A 92 9.21 11.10 -3.99
C HIS A 92 10.60 10.47 -4.08
N LYS A 93 10.73 9.30 -4.71
CA LYS A 93 12.02 8.60 -4.92
C LYS A 93 12.77 8.28 -3.62
N LEU A 94 12.06 8.17 -2.50
CA LEU A 94 12.63 7.65 -1.27
C LEU A 94 13.03 6.20 -1.46
N LYS A 95 14.23 5.83 -1.01
CA LYS A 95 14.83 4.53 -1.37
C LYS A 95 14.23 3.37 -0.57
N VAL A 96 13.07 2.90 -0.96
CA VAL A 96 12.37 1.75 -0.36
C VAL A 96 13.27 0.51 -0.32
N ALA A 97 14.02 0.23 -1.40
CA ALA A 97 14.91 -0.94 -1.50
C ALA A 97 16.05 -0.99 -0.46
N ARG A 98 16.14 -0.02 0.44
CA ARG A 98 17.13 0.05 1.52
C ARG A 98 16.47 0.24 2.89
N LEU A 99 15.20 -0.07 3.00
CA LEU A 99 14.46 0.08 4.24
C LEU A 99 14.77 -1.11 5.15
N ASP A 100 15.69 -0.91 6.07
CA ASP A 100 16.19 -1.97 6.95
C ASP A 100 15.24 -2.22 8.13
N ASN A 101 14.52 -1.18 8.60
CA ASN A 101 13.69 -1.22 9.79
C ASN A 101 12.38 -0.46 9.63
N ILE A 102 11.30 -1.02 10.19
CA ILE A 102 9.99 -0.35 10.31
C ILE A 102 9.57 -0.39 11.77
N PHE A 103 9.30 0.77 12.36
CA PHE A 103 8.80 0.93 13.72
C PHE A 103 7.32 1.35 13.67
N LEU A 104 6.47 0.63 14.40
CA LEU A 104 5.03 0.88 14.46
C LEU A 104 4.64 1.32 15.86
N THR A 105 3.95 2.44 15.98
CA THR A 105 3.55 3.00 17.26
C THR A 105 2.31 2.33 17.83
N ARG A 106 1.40 1.86 16.94
CA ARG A 106 0.20 1.10 17.32
C ARG A 106 -0.30 0.20 16.19
N MET A 107 -1.11 -0.78 16.54
CA MET A 107 -1.84 -1.61 15.58
C MET A 107 -3.16 -0.93 15.21
N HIS A 108 -3.06 0.09 14.37
CA HIS A 108 -4.21 0.82 13.82
C HIS A 108 -4.01 1.03 12.33
N TRP A 109 -5.10 1.14 11.58
CA TRP A 109 -5.02 1.22 10.11
C TRP A 109 -4.13 2.36 9.61
N SER A 110 -4.24 3.55 10.25
CA SER A 110 -3.37 4.70 9.93
C SER A 110 -1.87 4.42 10.10
N ASN A 111 -1.50 3.35 10.80
CA ASN A 111 -0.12 3.01 11.11
C ASN A 111 0.37 1.75 10.38
N VAL A 112 -0.54 0.84 10.01
CA VAL A 112 -0.18 -0.47 9.43
C VAL A 112 -0.90 -0.78 8.11
N GLY A 113 -1.86 0.04 7.67
CA GLY A 113 -2.69 -0.23 6.49
C GLY A 113 -1.89 -0.38 5.19
N GLY A 114 -0.77 0.32 5.06
CA GLY A 114 0.14 0.23 3.92
C GLY A 114 1.28 -0.79 4.09
N LEU A 115 1.33 -1.51 5.22
CA LEU A 115 2.45 -2.42 5.50
C LEU A 115 2.48 -3.62 4.56
N CYS A 116 1.32 -4.11 4.10
CA CYS A 116 1.24 -5.20 3.15
C CYS A 116 1.87 -4.82 1.81
N GLY A 117 1.43 -3.73 1.19
CA GLY A 117 2.00 -3.22 -0.06
C GLY A 117 3.49 -2.88 0.07
N MET A 118 3.89 -2.35 1.22
CA MET A 118 5.30 -2.09 1.52
C MET A 118 6.12 -3.38 1.53
N ILE A 119 5.69 -4.44 2.23
CA ILE A 119 6.38 -5.73 2.30
C ILE A 119 6.50 -6.36 0.90
N LEU A 120 5.43 -6.34 0.11
CA LEU A 120 5.44 -6.84 -1.26
C LEU A 120 6.45 -6.05 -2.12
N THR A 121 6.48 -4.73 -1.98
CA THR A 121 7.45 -3.86 -2.67
C THR A 121 8.90 -4.16 -2.24
N LEU A 122 9.15 -4.36 -0.94
CA LEU A 122 10.46 -4.74 -0.43
C LEU A 122 10.93 -6.08 -1.02
N LYS A 123 10.03 -7.06 -1.08
CA LYS A 123 10.27 -8.37 -1.70
C LYS A 123 10.62 -8.23 -3.19
N GLU A 124 9.85 -7.44 -3.95
CA GLU A 124 10.09 -7.22 -5.38
C GLU A 124 11.41 -6.49 -5.65
N THR A 125 11.81 -5.56 -4.76
CA THR A 125 13.12 -4.89 -4.86
C THR A 125 14.29 -5.79 -4.48
N GLY A 126 14.02 -7.01 -3.98
CA GLY A 126 15.03 -7.99 -3.60
C GLY A 126 15.72 -7.66 -2.28
N LEU A 127 15.07 -6.94 -1.37
CA LEU A 127 15.59 -6.72 -0.02
C LEU A 127 15.63 -8.07 0.72
N PRO A 128 16.80 -8.52 1.25
CA PRO A 128 16.89 -9.83 1.86
C PRO A 128 16.27 -9.89 3.25
N LYS A 129 16.28 -8.77 3.99
CA LYS A 129 15.83 -8.72 5.39
C LYS A 129 15.28 -7.35 5.74
N CYS A 130 14.19 -7.33 6.52
CA CYS A 130 13.64 -6.14 7.18
C CYS A 130 13.24 -6.48 8.61
N VAL A 131 13.57 -5.60 9.56
CA VAL A 131 13.17 -5.75 10.97
C VAL A 131 11.92 -4.93 11.23
N LEU A 132 10.89 -5.56 11.77
CA LEU A 132 9.64 -4.93 12.15
C LEU A 132 9.55 -4.85 13.67
N SER A 133 9.40 -3.66 14.22
CA SER A 133 9.26 -3.42 15.66
C SER A 133 7.93 -2.74 15.95
N GLY A 134 7.15 -3.27 16.89
CA GLY A 134 5.83 -2.68 17.15
C GLY A 134 5.09 -3.31 18.30
N PRO A 135 3.84 -2.86 18.51
CA PRO A 135 2.99 -3.30 19.62
C PRO A 135 2.66 -4.80 19.55
N PRO A 136 2.04 -5.35 20.61
CA PRO A 136 1.48 -6.70 20.60
C PRO A 136 0.61 -6.93 19.35
N GLN A 137 0.52 -8.18 18.90
CA GLN A 137 -0.29 -8.63 17.74
C GLN A 137 0.34 -8.37 16.35
N LEU A 138 1.49 -7.71 16.25
CA LEU A 138 2.18 -7.52 14.97
C LEU A 138 2.50 -8.86 14.29
N GLU A 139 2.92 -9.88 15.03
CA GLU A 139 3.18 -11.23 14.50
C GLU A 139 1.91 -11.83 13.87
N LYS A 140 0.77 -11.75 14.60
CA LYS A 140 -0.52 -12.23 14.09
C LYS A 140 -0.96 -11.50 12.82
N TYR A 141 -0.67 -10.20 12.74
CA TYR A 141 -0.95 -9.42 11.54
C TYR A 141 -0.12 -9.90 10.34
N LEU A 142 1.16 -10.19 10.55
CA LEU A 142 2.03 -10.72 9.50
C LEU A 142 1.63 -12.15 9.08
N GLU A 143 1.17 -12.97 10.01
CA GLU A 143 0.60 -14.28 9.68
C GLU A 143 -0.65 -14.14 8.81
N ALA A 144 -1.53 -13.20 9.14
CA ALA A 144 -2.70 -12.89 8.30
C ALA A 144 -2.28 -12.43 6.90
N ILE A 145 -1.28 -11.54 6.78
CA ILE A 145 -0.75 -11.13 5.47
C ILE A 145 -0.29 -12.34 4.65
N LYS A 146 0.42 -13.30 5.24
CA LYS A 146 0.89 -14.51 4.53
C LYS A 146 -0.23 -15.37 3.95
N ILE A 147 -1.43 -15.32 4.56
CA ILE A 147 -2.59 -16.09 4.08
C ILE A 147 -3.05 -15.58 2.71
N PHE A 148 -3.08 -14.27 2.51
CA PHE A 148 -3.60 -13.67 1.28
C PHE A 148 -2.53 -13.19 0.30
N SER A 149 -1.33 -12.85 0.75
CA SER A 149 -0.22 -12.51 -0.13
C SER A 149 0.63 -13.73 -0.53
N GLY A 150 0.29 -14.90 -0.02
CA GLY A 150 1.08 -16.13 -0.18
C GLY A 150 2.39 -16.10 0.62
N PRO A 151 3.20 -17.15 0.50
CA PRO A 151 4.45 -17.23 1.24
C PRO A 151 5.39 -16.10 0.81
N LEU A 152 5.83 -15.30 1.77
CA LEU A 152 6.77 -14.19 1.57
C LEU A 152 8.21 -14.71 1.35
N LYS A 153 8.37 -15.65 0.40
CA LYS A 153 9.69 -16.22 0.06
C LYS A 153 10.58 -15.12 -0.52
N GLY A 154 11.83 -15.08 -0.08
CA GLY A 154 12.85 -14.15 -0.60
C GLY A 154 13.06 -12.89 0.23
N ILE A 155 12.29 -12.68 1.29
CA ILE A 155 12.54 -11.67 2.30
C ILE A 155 12.43 -12.27 3.70
N ASP A 156 13.41 -12.01 4.57
CA ASP A 156 13.36 -12.35 6.00
C ASP A 156 12.75 -11.18 6.78
N LEU A 157 11.55 -11.40 7.35
CA LEU A 157 10.86 -10.43 8.19
C LEU A 157 11.04 -10.82 9.66
N ALA A 158 11.98 -10.17 10.33
CA ALA A 158 12.22 -10.38 11.75
C ALA A 158 11.32 -9.46 12.58
N VAL A 159 10.41 -10.02 13.38
CA VAL A 159 9.59 -9.24 14.31
C VAL A 159 10.30 -9.11 15.65
N ARG A 160 10.38 -7.88 16.15
CA ARG A 160 10.84 -7.57 17.50
C ARG A 160 9.63 -7.20 18.35
N PRO A 161 9.39 -7.92 19.45
CA PRO A 161 8.29 -7.61 20.35
C PRO A 161 8.52 -6.26 21.05
N HIS A 162 7.43 -5.60 21.42
CA HIS A 162 7.47 -4.34 22.20
C HIS A 162 8.18 -4.46 23.54
N SER A 163 8.22 -5.67 24.11
CA SER A 163 8.93 -5.97 25.37
C SER A 163 10.44 -6.11 25.21
N ALA A 164 10.97 -6.13 23.97
CA ALA A 164 12.40 -6.13 23.74
C ALA A 164 13.00 -4.80 24.23
N PRO A 165 14.08 -4.82 25.02
CA PRO A 165 14.57 -3.62 25.73
C PRO A 165 15.02 -2.53 24.78
N GLU A 166 15.73 -2.86 23.71
CA GLU A 166 16.23 -1.91 22.73
C GLU A 166 16.51 -2.57 21.40
N TYR A 167 16.42 -1.78 20.33
CA TYR A 167 17.01 -2.07 19.02
C TYR A 167 18.29 -1.22 18.89
N LYS A 168 19.37 -1.80 18.42
CA LYS A 168 20.63 -1.10 18.26
C LYS A 168 21.32 -1.51 16.95
N ASP A 169 21.81 -0.52 16.23
CA ASP A 169 22.63 -0.70 15.03
C ASP A 169 23.80 0.30 14.99
N GLU A 170 24.39 0.51 13.83
CA GLU A 170 25.54 1.42 13.68
C GLU A 170 25.18 2.91 13.77
N THR A 171 23.90 3.25 13.64
CA THR A 171 23.40 4.65 13.63
C THR A 171 22.88 5.08 14.98
N MET A 172 21.97 4.28 15.53
CA MET A 172 21.23 4.68 16.73
C MET A 172 20.77 3.49 17.57
N THR A 173 20.42 3.80 18.80
CA THR A 173 19.67 2.89 19.68
C THR A 173 18.22 3.37 19.76
N VAL A 174 17.27 2.46 19.57
CA VAL A 174 15.83 2.77 19.65
C VAL A 174 15.21 1.98 20.79
N TYR A 175 14.65 2.72 21.77
CA TYR A 175 13.90 2.18 22.89
C TYR A 175 12.41 2.21 22.55
N GLN A 176 11.70 1.11 22.69
CA GLN A 176 10.26 1.06 22.58
C GLN A 176 9.63 1.30 23.93
N VAL A 177 9.06 2.48 24.16
CA VAL A 177 8.45 2.87 25.43
C VAL A 177 6.99 2.44 25.43
N PRO A 178 6.61 1.42 26.22
CA PRO A 178 5.22 0.97 26.30
C PRO A 178 4.39 1.93 27.13
N ILE A 179 3.27 2.40 26.59
CA ILE A 179 2.30 3.27 27.27
C ILE A 179 0.93 2.60 27.26
N HIS A 180 0.27 2.61 28.40
CA HIS A 180 -1.06 2.05 28.60
C HIS A 180 -2.07 3.16 28.84
N SER A 181 -3.28 3.05 28.29
CA SER A 181 -4.35 4.02 28.53
C SER A 181 -4.94 3.88 29.95
N GLU A 182 -5.24 4.99 30.59
CA GLU A 182 -5.95 5.00 31.87
C GLU A 182 -7.43 4.64 31.75
N ARG A 183 -8.03 4.80 30.61
CA ARG A 183 -9.45 4.49 30.39
C ARG A 183 -9.67 2.99 30.50
N ARG A 184 -10.21 2.52 31.63
CA ARG A 184 -10.85 1.21 31.73
C ARG A 184 -12.11 1.27 30.87
N TYR A 185 -12.10 0.68 29.69
CA TYR A 185 -13.32 0.50 28.96
C TYR A 185 -14.24 -0.44 29.73
N CYS A 186 -15.27 0.14 30.36
CA CYS A 186 -16.34 -0.64 30.95
C CYS A 186 -16.95 -1.52 29.86
N THR A 187 -16.67 -2.81 29.91
CA THR A 187 -17.50 -3.79 29.20
C THR A 187 -18.92 -3.60 29.73
N ARG A 188 -19.81 -3.09 28.88
CA ARG A 188 -21.26 -3.14 29.17
C ARG A 188 -21.59 -4.61 29.44
N GLN A 189 -21.94 -4.92 30.66
CA GLN A 189 -22.62 -6.18 30.97
C GLN A 189 -23.79 -6.32 29.98
N PRO A 190 -24.01 -7.51 29.45
CA PRO A 190 -25.20 -7.75 28.62
C PRO A 190 -26.40 -7.32 29.45
N LEU A 191 -27.21 -6.41 28.91
CA LEU A 191 -28.49 -6.04 29.47
C LEU A 191 -29.27 -7.33 29.75
N GLN A 192 -29.41 -7.68 31.00
CA GLN A 192 -30.36 -8.71 31.44
C GLN A 192 -31.72 -8.28 30.92
N SER A 193 -32.31 -9.05 30.02
CA SER A 193 -33.70 -8.88 29.62
C SER A 193 -34.58 -8.85 30.85
N PRO A 194 -35.60 -7.97 30.94
CA PRO A 194 -36.52 -7.92 32.05
C PRO A 194 -37.22 -9.26 32.22
N ARG A 195 -37.07 -9.87 33.40
CA ARG A 195 -37.79 -11.06 33.76
C ARG A 195 -39.28 -10.75 33.79
N SER A 196 -40.03 -11.44 32.97
CA SER A 196 -41.48 -11.50 33.10
C SER A 196 -41.84 -12.22 34.40
N PRO A 197 -42.80 -11.72 35.19
CA PRO A 197 -43.23 -12.40 36.38
C PRO A 197 -44.19 -13.52 36.08
N ASN A 198 -44.11 -14.61 36.86
CA ASN A 198 -45.05 -15.71 37.08
C ASN A 198 -44.97 -16.91 36.12
N ARG A 199 -44.30 -17.95 36.61
CA ARG A 199 -44.92 -19.29 36.75
C ARG A 199 -44.31 -20.08 37.90
N LEU A 200 -45.24 -20.61 38.73
CA LEU A 200 -45.06 -21.40 39.97
C LEU A 200 -44.25 -22.68 39.72
N SER A 201 -43.39 -22.99 40.64
CA SER A 201 -42.66 -24.27 40.75
C SER A 201 -43.52 -25.32 41.46
N PRO A 202 -43.42 -26.62 41.18
CA PRO A 202 -43.67 -27.70 42.12
C PRO A 202 -42.35 -28.39 42.56
N PRO A 203 -42.36 -29.19 43.61
CA PRO A 203 -41.28 -29.27 44.60
C PRO A 203 -40.31 -30.41 44.40
N GLN A 204 -39.19 -30.28 45.09
CA GLN A 204 -38.08 -31.22 45.20
C GLN A 204 -38.50 -32.58 45.79
N SER A 205 -37.88 -33.64 45.29
CA SER A 205 -37.69 -34.86 46.04
C SER A 205 -36.20 -35.29 46.00
N THR A 206 -35.68 -35.51 47.13
CA THR A 206 -34.36 -36.00 47.52
C THR A 206 -34.19 -37.49 47.25
N SER A 207 -32.98 -37.95 46.90
CA SER A 207 -32.27 -39.10 47.48
C SER A 207 -30.98 -39.42 46.72
N ASP A 208 -29.97 -39.32 47.43
CA ASP A 208 -28.80 -40.15 47.76
C ASP A 208 -28.23 -41.21 46.83
N SER A 209 -26.92 -41.20 46.94
CA SER A 209 -25.94 -42.33 46.95
C SER A 209 -25.14 -42.70 45.70
N THR A 210 -23.85 -42.41 45.86
CA THR A 210 -22.59 -42.97 45.32
C THR A 210 -22.54 -44.51 45.05
N PRO A 211 -21.36 -45.09 44.62
CA PRO A 211 -20.47 -44.83 43.47
C PRO A 211 -20.09 -46.12 42.69
N ALA A 212 -19.21 -46.01 41.75
CA ALA A 212 -18.23 -47.00 41.30
C ALA A 212 -18.18 -47.41 39.83
N GLU A 213 -16.99 -47.18 39.30
CA GLU A 213 -16.12 -48.04 38.47
C GLU A 213 -16.37 -48.43 37.04
N ASN A 214 -15.31 -48.12 36.29
CA ASN A 214 -14.66 -48.86 35.19
C ASN A 214 -15.38 -49.12 33.84
N GLY A 215 -14.71 -48.70 32.81
CA GLY A 215 -14.91 -49.27 31.47
C GLY A 215 -14.35 -48.44 30.31
N GLN A 216 -13.17 -48.78 29.94
CA GLN A 216 -12.35 -48.52 28.75
C GLN A 216 -13.05 -48.31 27.39
N HIS A 217 -12.37 -47.42 26.61
CA HIS A 217 -12.00 -47.49 25.18
C HIS A 217 -12.94 -47.01 24.06
N LEU A 218 -12.45 -46.05 23.50
CA LEU A 218 -11.95 -45.69 22.13
C LEU A 218 -12.75 -44.61 21.40
N PRO A 219 -12.10 -43.87 20.52
CA PRO A 219 -12.44 -42.48 20.23
C PRO A 219 -13.22 -42.31 18.93
N ASP A 220 -14.15 -41.42 18.92
CA ASP A 220 -14.66 -40.91 17.64
C ASP A 220 -14.63 -39.39 17.61
N GLY A 221 -14.15 -38.91 16.48
CA GLY A 221 -13.84 -37.53 16.25
C GLY A 221 -15.04 -36.61 16.08
N ASN A 222 -15.11 -35.60 16.86
CA ASN A 222 -15.66 -34.33 16.45
C ASN A 222 -15.23 -33.21 17.46
N ARG A 223 -14.05 -32.65 17.28
CA ARG A 223 -13.56 -31.47 17.99
C ARG A 223 -13.45 -30.30 17.05
N THR A 224 -14.58 -29.79 16.60
CA THR A 224 -14.68 -28.42 16.09
C THR A 224 -15.43 -27.60 17.13
N GLY A 225 -14.73 -26.85 17.93
CA GLY A 225 -15.39 -25.94 18.84
C GLY A 225 -14.73 -25.80 20.20
N LYS A 226 -13.49 -25.30 20.25
CA LYS A 226 -12.90 -24.54 21.37
C LYS A 226 -11.45 -24.17 21.06
N LEU A 227 -11.27 -23.21 20.16
CA LEU A 227 -9.95 -22.59 19.89
C LEU A 227 -10.05 -21.06 19.84
N TRP A 228 -10.85 -20.50 20.72
CA TRP A 228 -10.81 -19.06 20.95
C TRP A 228 -10.69 -18.83 22.43
N GLY A 229 -9.46 -18.63 22.87
CA GLY A 229 -9.19 -18.13 24.20
C GLY A 229 -9.98 -16.86 24.45
N THR A 230 -10.41 -16.68 25.67
CA THR A 230 -11.05 -15.48 26.23
C THR A 230 -10.44 -14.24 25.58
N ALA A 231 -11.29 -13.33 25.10
CA ALA A 231 -10.85 -12.02 24.62
C ALA A 231 -9.88 -11.41 25.65
N PRO A 232 -8.75 -10.84 25.24
CA PRO A 232 -7.84 -10.20 26.16
C PRO A 232 -8.63 -9.21 26.99
N SER A 233 -8.42 -9.23 28.29
CA SER A 233 -9.08 -8.30 29.22
C SER A 233 -8.84 -6.89 28.72
N ALA A 234 -9.82 -6.02 28.87
CA ALA A 234 -9.84 -4.62 28.39
C ALA A 234 -8.67 -3.74 28.92
N SER A 235 -7.71 -4.30 29.65
CA SER A 235 -6.62 -3.62 30.32
C SER A 235 -5.32 -3.48 29.52
N GLU A 236 -5.23 -3.99 28.28
CA GLU A 236 -3.93 -4.02 27.57
C GLU A 236 -3.97 -3.37 26.19
N ILE A 237 -4.25 -2.06 26.15
CA ILE A 237 -3.92 -1.28 24.97
C ILE A 237 -2.52 -0.74 25.17
N VAL A 238 -1.53 -1.51 24.70
CA VAL A 238 -0.14 -1.10 24.72
C VAL A 238 0.19 -0.37 23.43
N ARG A 239 0.80 0.82 23.57
CA ARG A 239 1.41 1.56 22.48
C ARG A 239 2.92 1.56 22.66
N ALA A 240 3.66 1.46 21.61
CA ALA A 240 5.11 1.44 21.64
C ALA A 240 5.65 2.72 21.02
N PHE A 241 6.09 3.67 21.84
CA PHE A 241 6.65 4.93 21.37
C PHE A 241 8.15 4.80 21.18
N PRO A 242 8.66 4.95 19.95
CA PRO A 242 10.09 4.87 19.70
C PRO A 242 10.79 6.15 20.16
N LEU A 243 11.69 5.98 21.13
CA LEU A 243 12.68 6.96 21.51
C LEU A 243 14.01 6.55 20.89
N SER A 244 14.53 7.38 20.00
CA SER A 244 15.70 7.08 19.19
C SER A 244 16.86 7.97 19.60
N GLN A 245 17.99 7.37 20.00
CA GLN A 245 19.19 8.08 20.39
C GLN A 245 20.32 7.76 19.40
N LEU A 246 20.81 8.79 18.72
CA LEU A 246 21.97 8.67 17.83
C LEU A 246 23.22 8.31 18.61
N HIS A 247 24.06 7.47 18.03
CA HIS A 247 25.34 7.16 18.64
C HIS A 247 26.29 8.37 18.62
N LEU A 248 27.13 8.46 19.64
CA LEU A 248 28.18 9.45 19.74
C LEU A 248 29.05 9.40 18.48
N ARG A 249 29.39 10.57 17.97
CA ARG A 249 30.33 10.72 16.86
C ARG A 249 31.56 11.46 17.31
N LYS A 250 32.72 10.88 17.08
CA LYS A 250 34.01 11.51 17.32
C LYS A 250 34.18 12.73 16.43
N GLY A 251 34.84 13.77 16.94
CA GLY A 251 35.14 15.01 16.22
C GLY A 251 35.90 14.79 14.89
N ASN A 252 35.76 15.73 13.98
CA ASN A 252 36.49 15.74 12.73
C ASN A 252 37.92 16.24 12.96
N PHE A 253 38.90 15.53 12.39
CA PHE A 253 40.30 15.93 12.42
C PHE A 253 40.51 17.17 11.54
N LEU A 254 41.15 18.20 12.10
CA LEU A 254 41.40 19.50 11.47
C LEU A 254 42.74 19.47 10.70
N VAL A 255 42.66 18.99 9.45
CA VAL A 255 43.85 18.75 8.59
C VAL A 255 44.67 20.01 8.38
N LEU A 256 44.06 21.19 8.25
CA LEU A 256 44.78 22.46 8.07
C LEU A 256 45.58 22.82 9.33
N LYS A 257 44.94 22.75 10.50
CA LYS A 257 45.62 22.97 11.79
C LYS A 257 46.75 21.99 12.04
N ALA A 258 46.55 20.72 11.68
CA ALA A 258 47.62 19.73 11.77
C ALA A 258 48.84 20.07 10.89
N LYS A 259 48.61 20.62 9.70
CA LYS A 259 49.69 21.11 8.82
C LYS A 259 50.40 22.32 9.43
N GLU A 260 49.67 23.27 10.01
CA GLU A 260 50.20 24.44 10.68
C GLU A 260 51.10 24.05 11.86
N LEU A 261 50.73 22.97 12.58
CA LEU A 261 51.49 22.42 13.68
C LEU A 261 52.64 21.50 13.24
N GLY A 262 52.89 21.41 11.94
CA GLY A 262 53.98 20.61 11.37
C GLY A 262 53.79 19.10 11.40
N LEU A 263 52.59 18.61 11.69
CA LEU A 263 52.30 17.16 11.73
C LEU A 263 52.45 16.53 10.34
N PRO A 264 52.78 15.22 10.25
CA PRO A 264 53.13 14.56 9.00
C PRO A 264 51.90 14.23 8.14
N VAL A 265 51.08 15.24 7.82
CA VAL A 265 49.87 15.12 7.02
C VAL A 265 50.22 14.63 5.60
N GLY A 266 49.48 13.61 5.12
CA GLY A 266 49.71 13.00 3.81
C GLY A 266 50.65 11.78 3.84
N THR A 267 51.17 11.41 5.00
CA THR A 267 51.97 10.19 5.20
C THR A 267 51.27 9.18 6.09
N ALA A 268 51.72 7.92 6.09
CA ALA A 268 51.15 6.89 6.95
C ALA A 268 51.30 7.20 8.46
N ALA A 269 52.30 8.01 8.84
CA ALA A 269 52.57 8.38 10.22
C ALA A 269 51.47 9.24 10.86
N ILE A 270 50.58 9.86 10.07
CA ILE A 270 49.44 10.64 10.59
C ILE A 270 48.32 9.77 11.17
N ALA A 271 48.20 8.53 10.74
CA ALA A 271 47.09 7.65 11.13
C ALA A 271 47.01 7.36 12.64
N PRO A 272 48.09 6.98 13.34
CA PRO A 272 48.08 6.79 14.79
C PRO A 272 47.83 8.09 15.54
N ILE A 273 48.27 9.24 15.02
CA ILE A 273 48.01 10.57 15.56
C ILE A 273 46.51 10.88 15.50
N ILE A 274 45.89 10.68 14.32
CA ILE A 274 44.43 10.86 14.16
C ILE A 274 43.64 9.94 15.11
N ALA A 275 44.07 8.69 15.25
CA ALA A 275 43.43 7.74 16.16
C ALA A 275 43.53 8.22 17.62
N ALA A 276 44.71 8.61 18.09
CA ALA A 276 44.91 9.06 19.47
C ALA A 276 44.08 10.32 19.79
N VAL A 277 44.11 11.31 18.92
CA VAL A 277 43.40 12.57 19.11
C VAL A 277 41.88 12.38 19.05
N LYS A 278 41.39 11.53 18.14
CA LYS A 278 39.97 11.17 18.08
C LYS A 278 39.48 10.33 19.30
N ASP A 279 40.44 9.67 19.98
CA ASP A 279 40.18 8.97 21.24
C ASP A 279 40.28 9.87 22.48
N GLY A 280 40.44 11.19 22.28
CA GLY A 280 40.57 12.16 23.36
C GLY A 280 41.94 12.14 24.08
N LYS A 281 42.98 11.61 23.42
CA LYS A 281 44.35 11.55 23.98
C LYS A 281 45.19 12.65 23.42
N SER A 282 45.90 13.39 24.30
CA SER A 282 46.95 14.32 23.91
C SER A 282 48.09 13.57 23.21
N ILE A 283 48.77 14.22 22.32
CA ILE A 283 49.95 13.72 21.61
C ILE A 283 51.16 14.64 21.82
N THR A 284 52.33 14.07 21.88
CA THR A 284 53.58 14.87 21.91
C THR A 284 54.23 14.85 20.53
N PHE A 285 54.39 16.01 19.92
CA PHE A 285 55.04 16.13 18.63
C PHE A 285 56.00 17.35 18.65
N GLY A 286 57.23 17.15 18.22
CA GLY A 286 58.26 18.22 18.22
C GLY A 286 58.57 18.84 19.60
N GLY A 287 58.40 18.05 20.69
CA GLY A 287 58.55 18.52 22.07
C GLY A 287 57.37 19.32 22.63
N ARG A 288 56.29 19.49 21.87
CA ARG A 288 55.09 20.15 22.29
C ARG A 288 53.98 19.11 22.54
N GLU A 289 53.28 19.22 23.65
CA GLU A 289 52.01 18.52 23.87
C GLU A 289 50.92 19.25 23.16
N ILE A 290 50.14 18.51 22.37
CA ILE A 290 49.00 19.00 21.57
C ILE A 290 47.74 18.32 22.09
N ALA A 291 46.81 19.13 22.56
CA ALA A 291 45.53 18.62 23.08
C ALA A 291 44.58 18.22 21.94
N PRO A 292 43.64 17.26 22.18
CA PRO A 292 42.66 16.83 21.20
C PRO A 292 41.85 17.96 20.59
N GLU A 293 41.47 18.95 21.40
CA GLU A 293 40.65 20.11 21.01
C GLU A 293 41.37 21.02 20.00
N GLU A 294 42.69 20.98 19.94
CA GLU A 294 43.49 21.73 18.95
C GLU A 294 43.37 21.08 17.54
N LEU A 295 43.21 19.78 17.48
CA LEU A 295 43.27 18.99 16.25
C LEU A 295 41.93 18.35 15.83
N CYS A 296 40.92 18.37 16.69
CA CYS A 296 39.60 17.85 16.40
C CYS A 296 38.50 18.83 16.75
N THR A 297 37.46 18.86 15.99
CA THR A 297 36.21 19.50 16.43
C THR A 297 35.63 18.76 17.63
N PRO A 298 34.81 19.39 18.47
CA PRO A 298 34.14 18.71 19.57
C PRO A 298 33.38 17.45 19.08
N PRO A 299 33.34 16.39 19.89
CA PRO A 299 32.52 15.23 19.57
C PRO A 299 31.01 15.60 19.60
N ASP A 300 30.22 14.98 18.74
CA ASP A 300 28.77 15.08 18.76
C ASP A 300 28.23 14.03 19.74
N PRO A 301 27.62 14.43 20.87
CA PRO A 301 27.24 13.50 21.94
C PRO A 301 26.14 12.49 21.55
N GLY A 302 25.52 12.69 20.41
CA GLY A 302 24.38 11.89 19.98
C GLY A 302 23.06 12.47 20.50
N LEU A 303 22.30 13.05 19.60
CA LEU A 303 21.01 13.65 19.89
C LEU A 303 19.91 12.59 19.97
N ALA A 304 18.91 12.80 20.80
CA ALA A 304 17.69 12.00 20.83
C ALA A 304 16.59 12.67 20.01
N PHE A 305 15.72 11.85 19.41
CA PHE A 305 14.42 12.26 18.93
C PHE A 305 13.35 11.26 19.37
N ILE A 306 12.15 11.74 19.59
CA ILE A 306 11.04 10.97 20.16
C ILE A 306 9.87 11.04 19.20
N VAL A 307 9.19 9.90 18.94
CA VAL A 307 7.94 9.86 18.21
C VAL A 307 6.84 9.43 19.17
N VAL A 308 5.93 10.33 19.48
CA VAL A 308 4.82 10.10 20.42
C VAL A 308 3.50 10.12 19.65
N GLU A 309 2.69 9.09 19.82
CA GLU A 309 1.34 9.04 19.29
C GLU A 309 0.30 9.02 20.40
N CYS A 310 -0.25 10.19 20.71
CA CYS A 310 -1.26 10.39 21.74
C CYS A 310 -2.63 10.66 21.09
N PRO A 311 -3.45 9.63 20.84
CA PRO A 311 -4.65 9.75 20.02
C PRO A 311 -5.87 10.28 20.77
N ASP A 312 -5.86 10.27 22.10
CA ASP A 312 -6.94 10.75 22.96
C ASP A 312 -6.45 11.10 24.36
N GLU A 313 -7.29 11.78 25.11
CA GLU A 313 -7.00 12.28 26.46
C GLU A 313 -6.59 11.17 27.46
N GLY A 314 -7.07 9.93 27.26
CA GLY A 314 -6.74 8.80 28.15
C GLY A 314 -5.27 8.38 28.12
N PHE A 315 -4.48 8.89 27.16
CA PHE A 315 -3.04 8.66 27.07
C PHE A 315 -2.20 9.82 27.58
N ILE A 316 -2.80 11.00 27.87
CA ILE A 316 -2.05 12.20 28.29
C ILE A 316 -1.29 11.92 29.59
N GLN A 317 -1.99 11.52 30.63
CA GLN A 317 -1.36 11.30 31.95
C GLN A 317 -0.28 10.22 31.88
N PRO A 318 -0.52 9.02 31.30
CA PRO A 318 0.50 8.01 31.12
C PRO A 318 1.75 8.47 30.37
N VAL A 319 1.60 9.34 29.36
CA VAL A 319 2.73 9.94 28.66
C VAL A 319 3.48 10.91 29.54
N CYS A 320 2.77 11.79 30.25
CA CYS A 320 3.35 12.82 31.11
C CYS A 320 4.11 12.24 32.33
N GLU A 321 3.67 11.11 32.82
CA GLU A 321 4.24 10.47 34.02
C GLU A 321 5.28 9.39 33.72
N ASN A 322 5.49 9.06 32.46
CA ASN A 322 6.42 8.00 32.07
C ASN A 322 7.87 8.34 32.42
N ASP A 323 8.49 7.47 33.23
CA ASP A 323 9.84 7.70 33.75
C ASP A 323 10.91 7.67 32.67
N THR A 324 10.68 6.99 31.54
CA THR A 324 11.62 7.01 30.43
C THR A 324 11.68 8.40 29.80
N PHE A 325 10.54 9.08 29.62
CA PHE A 325 10.51 10.44 29.09
C PHE A 325 11.08 11.47 30.07
N LYS A 326 10.81 11.30 31.38
CA LYS A 326 11.37 12.19 32.42
C LYS A 326 12.90 12.24 32.40
N ARG A 327 13.57 11.13 32.03
CA ARG A 327 15.05 11.09 31.92
C ARG A 327 15.60 11.98 30.80
N TYR A 328 14.77 12.35 29.82
CA TYR A 328 15.12 13.19 28.68
C TYR A 328 14.59 14.63 28.82
N GLN A 329 14.00 14.95 29.98
CA GLN A 329 13.50 16.29 30.33
C GLN A 329 14.42 16.95 31.35
N GLY A 330 14.52 18.28 31.33
CA GLY A 330 15.42 19.03 32.21
C GLY A 330 16.89 18.94 31.81
N GLU A 331 17.80 18.92 32.77
CA GLU A 331 19.25 18.76 32.56
C GLU A 331 19.60 17.30 32.26
N ALA A 332 19.24 16.83 31.09
CA ALA A 332 19.47 15.44 30.67
C ALA A 332 20.86 15.24 30.05
N ASP A 333 21.48 14.07 30.30
CA ASP A 333 22.75 13.68 29.70
C ASP A 333 22.71 13.61 28.17
N ALA A 334 21.51 13.41 27.58
CA ALA A 334 21.30 13.36 26.14
C ALA A 334 20.17 14.33 25.75
N PRO A 335 20.50 15.49 25.15
CA PRO A 335 19.49 16.46 24.76
C PRO A 335 18.58 15.94 23.66
N VAL A 336 17.29 16.21 23.78
CA VAL A 336 16.29 15.90 22.76
C VAL A 336 16.30 17.00 21.70
N ALA A 337 16.59 16.62 20.46
CA ALA A 337 16.59 17.58 19.35
C ALA A 337 15.20 17.80 18.76
N LEU A 338 14.35 16.76 18.80
CA LEU A 338 13.05 16.77 18.15
C LEU A 338 12.06 15.84 18.87
N VAL A 339 10.88 16.34 19.14
CA VAL A 339 9.71 15.54 19.51
C VAL A 339 8.68 15.61 18.39
N VAL A 340 8.27 14.48 17.88
CA VAL A 340 7.22 14.35 16.86
C VAL A 340 5.93 13.94 17.56
N HIS A 341 4.90 14.76 17.43
CA HIS A 341 3.59 14.56 18.02
C HIS A 341 2.59 14.10 16.96
N ILE A 342 2.17 12.85 17.05
CA ILE A 342 1.04 12.31 16.27
C ILE A 342 -0.18 12.37 17.20
N ALA A 343 -0.85 13.52 17.22
CA ALA A 343 -1.89 13.81 18.19
C ALA A 343 -2.94 14.77 17.64
N PRO A 344 -4.25 14.55 17.91
CA PRO A 344 -5.30 15.47 17.51
C PRO A 344 -5.20 16.82 18.26
N GLU A 345 -5.83 17.85 17.72
CA GLU A 345 -5.81 19.19 18.33
C GLU A 345 -6.31 19.20 19.77
N SER A 346 -7.30 18.37 20.12
CA SER A 346 -7.83 18.25 21.49
C SER A 346 -6.79 17.82 22.52
N VAL A 347 -5.82 17.02 22.11
CA VAL A 347 -4.69 16.61 22.97
C VAL A 347 -3.64 17.71 23.02
N LEU A 348 -3.32 18.33 21.88
CA LEU A 348 -2.32 19.40 21.81
C LEU A 348 -2.72 20.64 22.62
N THR A 349 -4.01 20.92 22.75
CA THR A 349 -4.54 22.04 23.53
C THR A 349 -4.74 21.71 25.01
N ASP A 350 -4.58 20.46 25.43
CA ASP A 350 -4.64 20.09 26.85
C ASP A 350 -3.43 20.65 27.62
N GLY A 351 -3.70 21.42 28.68
CA GLY A 351 -2.65 22.10 29.45
C GLY A 351 -1.62 21.13 30.07
N ARG A 352 -2.00 19.91 30.40
CA ARG A 352 -1.08 18.87 30.90
C ARG A 352 -0.08 18.44 29.85
N TYR A 353 -0.58 18.28 28.60
CA TYR A 353 0.25 17.88 27.48
C TYR A 353 1.21 19.00 27.07
N GLN A 354 0.75 20.27 27.07
CA GLN A 354 1.60 21.43 26.80
C GLN A 354 2.71 21.57 27.86
N GLN A 355 2.39 21.46 29.13
CA GLN A 355 3.40 21.46 30.21
C GLN A 355 4.40 20.30 30.07
N TRP A 356 3.98 19.14 29.57
CA TRP A 356 4.89 18.04 29.27
C TRP A 356 5.80 18.36 28.10
N MET A 357 5.32 19.02 27.06
CA MET A 357 6.15 19.50 25.93
C MET A 357 7.20 20.52 26.42
N GLU A 358 6.83 21.48 27.26
CA GLU A 358 7.70 22.53 27.80
C GLU A 358 8.90 21.97 28.59
N ARG A 359 8.73 20.83 29.24
CA ARG A 359 9.80 20.19 30.03
C ARG A 359 11.01 19.74 29.22
N PHE A 360 10.91 19.60 27.89
CA PHE A 360 12.04 19.25 27.04
C PHE A 360 13.01 20.42 26.79
N GLY A 361 12.65 21.62 27.23
CA GLY A 361 13.49 22.82 27.13
C GLY A 361 13.38 23.54 25.76
N PRO A 362 13.95 24.75 25.69
CA PRO A 362 13.75 25.65 24.56
C PRO A 362 14.50 25.24 23.27
N ASP A 363 15.51 24.39 23.39
CA ASP A 363 16.29 23.91 22.23
C ASP A 363 15.64 22.72 21.49
N THR A 364 14.59 22.13 22.10
CA THR A 364 13.85 21.03 21.51
C THR A 364 12.85 21.55 20.47
N GLN A 365 12.87 20.97 19.28
CA GLN A 365 11.89 21.24 18.25
C GLN A 365 10.66 20.34 18.41
N HIS A 366 9.48 20.87 18.09
CA HIS A 366 8.23 20.15 18.16
C HIS A 366 7.58 20.08 16.78
N LEU A 367 7.41 18.86 16.23
CA LEU A 367 6.77 18.60 14.96
C LEU A 367 5.38 18.00 15.18
N ILE A 368 4.36 18.64 14.66
CA ILE A 368 2.96 18.19 14.76
C ILE A 368 2.54 17.47 13.47
N LEU A 369 2.01 16.26 13.62
CA LEU A 369 1.44 15.43 12.54
C LEU A 369 0.03 15.02 12.92
N ASN A 370 -0.98 15.53 12.22
CA ASN A 370 -2.39 15.21 12.51
C ASN A 370 -3.32 15.46 11.32
N GLU A 371 -4.60 15.28 11.54
CA GLU A 371 -5.66 15.44 10.54
C GLU A 371 -5.78 16.86 9.96
N ASN A 372 -5.25 17.88 10.65
CA ASN A 372 -5.23 19.26 10.17
C ASN A 372 -4.05 19.57 9.27
N CYS A 373 -3.11 18.63 9.11
CA CYS A 373 -2.06 18.75 8.12
C CYS A 373 -2.62 18.56 6.70
N SER A 374 -2.07 19.28 5.72
CA SER A 374 -2.52 19.24 4.34
C SER A 374 -2.39 17.84 3.73
N SER A 375 -3.39 17.42 2.98
CA SER A 375 -3.32 16.20 2.17
C SER A 375 -2.33 16.36 1.01
N VAL A 376 -1.80 15.24 0.52
CA VAL A 376 -0.78 15.20 -0.52
C VAL A 376 -1.32 14.52 -1.76
N HIS A 377 -1.21 15.18 -2.90
CA HIS A 377 -1.46 14.54 -4.19
C HIS A 377 -0.28 13.66 -4.62
N ASN A 378 -0.61 12.53 -5.24
CA ASN A 378 0.37 11.76 -6.00
C ASN A 378 0.65 12.50 -7.30
N LEU A 379 1.81 13.14 -7.40
CA LEU A 379 2.15 14.10 -8.45
C LEU A 379 1.87 13.58 -9.87
N ARG A 380 2.34 12.35 -10.19
CA ARG A 380 2.16 11.78 -11.52
C ARG A 380 0.71 11.45 -11.84
N SER A 381 -0.01 10.89 -10.87
CA SER A 381 -1.44 10.62 -11.01
C SER A 381 -2.22 11.92 -11.15
N HIS A 382 -1.90 12.94 -10.37
CA HIS A 382 -2.51 14.26 -10.47
C HIS A 382 -2.25 14.93 -11.82
N LYS A 383 -1.00 14.86 -12.31
CA LYS A 383 -0.62 15.36 -13.64
C LYS A 383 -1.45 14.70 -14.74
N ILE A 384 -1.50 13.37 -14.75
CA ILE A 384 -2.28 12.62 -15.74
C ILE A 384 -3.76 13.00 -15.67
N GLN A 385 -4.33 13.07 -14.47
CA GLN A 385 -5.73 13.45 -14.32
C GLN A 385 -6.02 14.89 -14.81
N THR A 386 -5.10 15.82 -14.56
CA THR A 386 -5.19 17.20 -15.07
C THR A 386 -5.15 17.21 -16.61
N GLN A 387 -4.29 16.42 -17.21
CA GLN A 387 -4.17 16.33 -18.66
C GLN A 387 -5.37 15.63 -19.31
N LEU A 388 -5.89 14.57 -18.69
CA LEU A 388 -7.13 13.90 -19.13
C LEU A 388 -8.37 14.82 -19.01
N ASN A 389 -8.40 15.68 -17.98
CA ASN A 389 -9.47 16.66 -17.81
C ASN A 389 -9.58 17.63 -19.01
N LEU A 390 -8.49 17.94 -19.71
CA LEU A 390 -8.52 18.76 -20.93
C LEU A 390 -9.28 18.09 -22.08
N ILE A 391 -9.28 16.76 -22.11
CA ILE A 391 -10.00 15.97 -23.13
C ILE A 391 -11.50 16.02 -22.82
N HIS A 392 -11.90 15.54 -21.62
CA HIS A 392 -13.30 15.50 -21.20
C HIS A 392 -13.46 15.72 -19.69
N PRO A 393 -13.91 16.91 -19.26
CA PRO A 393 -13.99 17.25 -17.83
C PRO A 393 -14.94 16.39 -17.00
N ASP A 394 -16.06 15.94 -17.58
CA ASP A 394 -17.05 15.14 -16.84
C ASP A 394 -16.61 13.69 -16.66
N ILE A 395 -15.94 13.10 -17.67
CA ILE A 395 -15.38 11.74 -17.57
C ILE A 395 -14.11 11.74 -16.72
N PHE A 396 -13.29 12.78 -16.78
CA PHE A 396 -12.08 12.94 -16.01
C PHE A 396 -12.15 14.19 -15.13
N PRO A 397 -12.84 14.13 -13.97
CA PRO A 397 -12.98 15.29 -13.10
C PRO A 397 -11.63 15.69 -12.50
N ARG A 398 -11.51 16.96 -12.13
CA ARG A 398 -10.35 17.45 -11.40
C ARG A 398 -10.30 16.86 -10.00
N LEU A 399 -9.11 16.53 -9.54
CA LEU A 399 -8.89 16.08 -8.17
C LEU A 399 -8.99 17.26 -7.20
N THR A 400 -9.50 16.98 -6.02
CA THR A 400 -9.68 17.97 -4.96
C THR A 400 -8.67 17.72 -3.84
N SER A 401 -8.16 18.80 -3.25
CA SER A 401 -7.39 18.72 -2.01
C SER A 401 -8.33 18.81 -0.83
N PHE A 402 -8.15 17.94 0.13
CA PHE A 402 -8.77 18.09 1.44
C PHE A 402 -7.89 19.01 2.28
N CYS A 403 -8.42 20.16 2.68
CA CYS A 403 -7.83 21.02 3.70
C CYS A 403 -8.80 21.10 4.84
N SER A 404 -8.31 20.93 6.07
CA SER A 404 -9.15 21.21 7.24
C SER A 404 -9.57 22.67 7.22
N LYS A 405 -10.83 22.92 7.56
CA LYS A 405 -11.35 24.30 7.75
C LYS A 405 -11.00 24.86 9.12
N GLU A 406 -10.52 24.01 10.02
CA GLU A 406 -10.13 24.40 11.35
C GLU A 406 -8.71 24.98 11.31
N GLU A 407 -8.56 26.24 11.66
CA GLU A 407 -7.26 26.82 11.93
C GLU A 407 -6.64 26.06 13.10
N GLY A 408 -5.39 25.59 12.92
CA GLY A 408 -4.70 24.90 14.03
C GLY A 408 -4.61 25.81 15.24
N SER A 409 -4.89 25.23 16.41
CA SER A 409 -4.85 25.96 17.67
C SER A 409 -3.50 26.63 17.88
N ALA A 410 -3.50 27.87 18.38
CA ALA A 410 -2.30 28.52 18.83
C ALA A 410 -1.77 27.79 20.08
N LEU A 411 -0.58 27.25 19.99
CA LEU A 411 0.10 26.58 21.10
C LEU A 411 1.02 27.56 21.80
N SER A 412 1.24 27.38 23.11
CA SER A 412 2.14 28.24 23.90
C SER A 412 3.61 28.11 23.46
N LEU A 413 3.97 26.98 22.89
CA LEU A 413 5.31 26.67 22.40
C LEU A 413 5.45 26.83 20.90
N PRO A 414 6.64 27.22 20.39
CA PRO A 414 6.91 27.21 18.97
C PRO A 414 6.86 25.77 18.43
N THR A 415 5.93 25.52 17.52
CA THR A 415 5.75 24.21 16.89
C THR A 415 5.81 24.34 15.37
N VAL A 416 6.21 23.25 14.72
CA VAL A 416 6.22 23.15 13.26
C VAL A 416 5.15 22.14 12.85
N ARG A 417 4.21 22.55 12.00
CA ARG A 417 3.25 21.64 11.41
C ARG A 417 3.88 20.87 10.26
N GLY A 418 3.62 19.58 10.22
CA GLY A 418 4.18 18.70 9.24
C GLY A 418 3.58 18.93 7.85
N GLU A 419 4.44 18.82 6.86
CA GLU A 419 4.08 18.75 5.45
C GLU A 419 4.90 17.66 4.78
N CYS A 420 4.41 17.08 3.70
CA CYS A 420 5.13 16.04 2.98
C CYS A 420 6.51 16.58 2.53
N LEU A 421 7.54 15.76 2.71
CA LEU A 421 8.96 16.06 2.42
C LEU A 421 9.62 17.10 3.33
N LEU A 422 8.92 17.68 4.30
CA LEU A 422 9.58 18.49 5.32
C LEU A 422 10.62 17.63 6.02
N LYS A 423 11.83 18.18 6.15
CA LYS A 423 13.00 17.47 6.63
C LYS A 423 13.61 18.21 7.80
N TYR A 424 13.91 17.47 8.86
CA TYR A 424 14.70 17.97 9.97
C TYR A 424 16.06 17.25 9.98
N GLN A 425 17.11 18.01 9.78
CA GLN A 425 18.48 17.49 9.80
C GLN A 425 18.96 17.40 11.25
N LEU A 426 19.37 16.19 11.66
CA LEU A 426 19.92 15.92 12.98
C LEU A 426 21.45 16.04 12.98
N ARG A 427 22.08 15.72 11.85
CA ARG A 427 23.52 15.80 11.59
C ARG A 427 23.79 16.19 10.15
N PRO A 428 24.84 16.99 9.85
CA PRO A 428 25.83 17.57 10.78
C PRO A 428 25.32 18.80 11.56
N LYS A 429 24.29 19.50 11.08
CA LYS A 429 23.74 20.71 11.67
C LYS A 429 22.25 20.55 11.87
N ARG A 430 21.75 20.95 13.03
CA ARG A 430 20.32 20.92 13.32
C ARG A 430 19.62 22.06 12.60
N GLU A 431 18.81 21.73 11.62
CA GLU A 431 18.03 22.72 10.86
C GLU A 431 16.84 22.07 10.14
N TRP A 432 15.79 22.87 9.97
CA TRP A 432 14.70 22.53 9.08
C TRP A 432 15.09 22.78 7.64
N GLN A 433 14.77 21.84 6.77
CA GLN A 433 14.97 21.93 5.32
C GLN A 433 13.68 21.56 4.63
N ARG A 434 13.32 22.33 3.64
CA ARG A 434 12.25 21.98 2.71
C ARG A 434 12.91 21.56 1.41
N ASP A 435 12.88 20.28 1.14
CA ASP A 435 13.23 19.82 -0.21
C ASP A 435 12.20 20.46 -1.16
N THR A 436 12.65 20.88 -2.34
CA THR A 436 11.75 21.38 -3.39
C THR A 436 10.70 20.31 -3.65
N THR A 437 9.55 20.45 -3.01
CA THR A 437 8.37 19.68 -3.33
C THR A 437 8.01 20.08 -4.75
N LEU A 438 7.97 19.10 -5.63
CA LEU A 438 7.30 19.26 -6.90
C LEU A 438 5.84 19.57 -6.54
N THR A 439 5.49 20.85 -6.56
CA THR A 439 4.12 21.28 -6.35
C THR A 439 3.28 20.74 -7.50
N CYS A 440 2.04 20.35 -7.22
CA CYS A 440 1.08 20.02 -8.27
C CYS A 440 0.69 21.32 -9.01
N ASN A 441 1.61 21.80 -9.86
CA ASN A 441 1.37 22.98 -10.68
C ASN A 441 0.47 22.59 -11.86
N THR A 442 -0.80 22.86 -11.72
CA THR A 442 -1.82 22.54 -12.72
C THR A 442 -1.54 23.23 -14.05
N ASP A 443 -1.08 24.49 -14.05
CA ASP A 443 -0.82 25.24 -15.26
C ASP A 443 0.37 24.69 -16.04
N GLU A 444 1.41 24.26 -15.36
CA GLU A 444 2.55 23.56 -15.97
C GLU A 444 2.12 22.25 -16.62
N PHE A 445 1.27 21.45 -15.95
CA PHE A 445 0.79 20.18 -16.51
C PHE A 445 -0.11 20.39 -17.74
N ILE A 446 -0.90 21.46 -17.74
CA ILE A 446 -1.70 21.88 -18.89
C ILE A 446 -0.80 22.30 -20.05
N ALA A 447 0.19 23.17 -19.78
CA ALA A 447 1.11 23.64 -20.80
C ALA A 447 1.87 22.47 -21.46
N GLU A 448 2.41 21.55 -20.65
CA GLU A 448 3.08 20.35 -21.18
C GLU A 448 2.19 19.49 -22.08
N ALA A 449 0.90 19.34 -21.78
CA ALA A 449 -0.03 18.61 -22.63
C ALA A 449 -0.31 19.35 -23.94
N LEU A 450 -0.48 20.67 -23.87
CA LEU A 450 -0.76 21.51 -25.04
C LEU A 450 0.44 21.61 -25.99
N ASP A 451 1.66 21.41 -25.49
CA ASP A 451 2.88 21.39 -26.32
C ASP A 451 3.07 20.03 -27.05
N LEU A 452 2.30 19.00 -26.72
CA LEU A 452 2.41 17.70 -27.40
C LEU A 452 1.91 17.79 -28.84
N PRO A 453 2.64 17.20 -29.81
CA PRO A 453 2.24 17.17 -31.21
C PRO A 453 0.86 16.55 -31.40
N LYS A 454 0.02 17.17 -32.21
CA LYS A 454 -1.36 16.72 -32.54
C LYS A 454 -2.34 16.58 -31.37
N PHE A 455 -1.93 16.86 -30.13
CA PHE A 455 -2.84 16.70 -29.00
C PHE A 455 -4.02 17.67 -29.06
N GLN A 456 -3.74 18.94 -29.28
CA GLN A 456 -4.80 19.97 -29.38
C GLN A 456 -5.76 19.68 -30.54
N GLU A 457 -5.24 19.32 -31.70
CA GLU A 457 -6.03 18.95 -32.88
C GLU A 457 -6.96 17.77 -32.55
N SER A 458 -6.41 16.69 -32.00
CA SER A 458 -7.16 15.48 -31.63
C SER A 458 -8.25 15.79 -30.58
N VAL A 459 -7.99 16.70 -29.64
CA VAL A 459 -9.00 17.13 -28.64
C VAL A 459 -10.11 17.96 -29.31
N GLN A 460 -9.78 18.82 -30.29
CA GLN A 460 -10.78 19.60 -31.04
C GLN A 460 -11.66 18.70 -31.91
N GLU A 461 -11.06 17.76 -32.64
CA GLU A 461 -11.78 16.78 -33.45
C GLU A 461 -12.70 15.91 -32.55
N TYR A 462 -12.20 15.46 -31.42
CA TYR A 462 -12.98 14.74 -30.42
C TYR A 462 -14.20 15.56 -29.96
N LYS A 463 -14.01 16.81 -29.55
CA LYS A 463 -15.09 17.68 -29.07
C LYS A 463 -16.14 17.89 -30.16
N LYS A 464 -15.71 18.11 -31.40
CA LYS A 464 -16.60 18.21 -32.56
C LYS A 464 -17.41 16.94 -32.76
N SER A 465 -16.76 15.76 -32.75
CA SER A 465 -17.43 14.48 -32.96
C SER A 465 -18.46 14.15 -31.89
N VAL A 466 -18.25 14.59 -30.64
CA VAL A 466 -19.22 14.45 -29.55
C VAL A 466 -20.42 15.39 -29.72
N GLN A 467 -20.19 16.61 -30.21
CA GLN A 467 -21.28 17.56 -30.47
C GLN A 467 -22.16 17.13 -31.67
N GLU A 468 -21.57 16.53 -32.69
CA GLU A 468 -22.27 16.04 -33.87
C GLU A 468 -23.10 14.77 -33.62
N SER A 469 -22.79 14.00 -32.59
CA SER A 469 -23.48 12.76 -32.23
C SER A 469 -23.78 12.76 -30.72
N PRO A 470 -24.70 13.57 -30.25
CA PRO A 470 -25.07 13.56 -28.85
C PRO A 470 -25.72 12.23 -28.45
N ALA A 471 -25.48 11.78 -27.21
CA ALA A 471 -26.14 10.57 -26.70
C ALA A 471 -27.67 10.74 -26.72
N PRO A 472 -28.44 9.66 -27.06
CA PRO A 472 -29.89 9.68 -27.01
C PRO A 472 -30.40 10.13 -25.64
N GLU A 473 -31.49 10.92 -25.61
CA GLU A 473 -32.04 11.45 -24.36
C GLU A 473 -32.47 10.35 -23.38
N GLU A 474 -32.97 9.24 -23.88
CA GLU A 474 -33.35 8.06 -23.10
C GLU A 474 -32.19 7.42 -22.32
N LYS A 475 -30.94 7.59 -22.75
CA LYS A 475 -29.71 7.07 -22.09
C LYS A 475 -29.03 8.10 -21.18
N ARG A 476 -29.61 9.29 -21.01
CA ARG A 476 -29.04 10.36 -20.15
C ARG A 476 -29.35 10.19 -18.66
N SER A 477 -29.69 8.97 -18.22
CA SER A 477 -29.84 8.70 -16.79
C SER A 477 -28.56 9.08 -16.04
N GLN A 478 -28.72 9.73 -14.89
CA GLN A 478 -27.57 10.07 -14.03
C GLN A 478 -26.96 8.84 -13.35
N TYR A 479 -27.70 7.73 -13.30
CA TYR A 479 -27.32 6.50 -12.63
C TYR A 479 -27.55 5.28 -13.53
N PRO A 480 -26.75 4.21 -13.38
CA PRO A 480 -25.61 4.14 -12.49
C PRO A 480 -24.45 5.02 -12.95
N GLU A 481 -23.73 5.61 -11.98
CA GLU A 481 -22.46 6.29 -12.22
C GLU A 481 -21.32 5.43 -11.70
N ILE A 482 -20.36 5.08 -12.55
CA ILE A 482 -19.25 4.21 -12.26
C ILE A 482 -17.99 5.05 -12.12
N VAL A 483 -17.31 4.98 -10.96
CA VAL A 483 -16.07 5.71 -10.67
C VAL A 483 -14.94 4.70 -10.43
N PHE A 484 -13.93 4.72 -11.30
CA PHE A 484 -12.75 3.88 -11.19
C PHE A 484 -11.75 4.53 -10.23
N LEU A 485 -11.65 4.04 -9.00
CA LEU A 485 -10.76 4.58 -7.98
C LEU A 485 -9.35 3.99 -8.07
N GLY A 486 -9.22 2.80 -8.65
CA GLY A 486 -7.95 2.13 -8.86
C GLY A 486 -8.06 1.13 -10.00
N THR A 487 -7.11 1.20 -10.94
CA THR A 487 -7.16 0.47 -12.20
C THR A 487 -5.88 -0.32 -12.51
N GLY A 488 -4.99 -0.44 -11.52
CA GLY A 488 -3.75 -1.17 -11.61
C GLY A 488 -3.76 -2.48 -10.83
N SER A 489 -2.81 -3.37 -11.15
CA SER A 489 -2.65 -4.70 -10.56
C SER A 489 -1.52 -4.79 -9.55
N ALA A 490 -1.59 -5.74 -8.63
CA ALA A 490 -0.59 -6.27 -7.71
C ALA A 490 -0.15 -5.34 -6.57
N ILE A 491 0.40 -4.16 -6.83
CA ILE A 491 0.82 -3.18 -5.81
C ILE A 491 0.54 -1.75 -6.27
N PRO A 492 0.26 -0.81 -5.33
CA PRO A 492 0.03 0.58 -5.71
C PRO A 492 1.24 1.19 -6.44
N MET A 493 0.97 1.87 -7.54
CA MET A 493 1.98 2.49 -8.41
C MET A 493 1.85 4.01 -8.43
N LYS A 494 2.88 4.66 -8.95
CA LYS A 494 2.92 6.13 -9.10
C LYS A 494 1.78 6.68 -9.95
N ILE A 495 1.30 5.89 -10.91
CA ILE A 495 0.29 6.31 -11.90
C ILE A 495 -1.07 5.73 -11.55
N ARG A 496 -1.15 4.40 -11.34
CA ARG A 496 -2.39 3.70 -11.04
C ARG A 496 -2.40 3.18 -9.62
N ASN A 497 -3.52 3.34 -8.95
CA ASN A 497 -3.82 2.65 -7.71
C ASN A 497 -4.28 1.23 -8.01
N VAL A 498 -4.27 0.35 -7.02
CA VAL A 498 -4.78 -1.03 -7.15
C VAL A 498 -6.31 -1.06 -7.16
N SER A 499 -6.86 -2.22 -7.55
CA SER A 499 -8.28 -2.40 -7.89
C SER A 499 -9.27 -1.83 -6.90
N SER A 500 -10.10 -0.92 -7.40
CA SER A 500 -11.29 -0.44 -6.70
C SER A 500 -12.21 0.31 -7.65
N THR A 501 -13.50 -0.02 -7.66
CA THR A 501 -14.50 0.63 -8.50
C THR A 501 -15.77 0.92 -7.68
N LEU A 502 -16.15 2.18 -7.60
CA LEU A 502 -17.37 2.61 -6.93
C LEU A 502 -18.51 2.70 -7.95
N VAL A 503 -19.62 2.03 -7.67
CA VAL A 503 -20.85 2.08 -8.45
C VAL A 503 -21.90 2.84 -7.65
N ASN A 504 -22.17 4.07 -8.03
CA ASN A 504 -23.27 4.84 -7.49
C ASN A 504 -24.57 4.40 -8.15
N LEU A 505 -25.45 3.75 -7.41
CA LEU A 505 -26.73 3.25 -7.87
C LEU A 505 -27.78 4.36 -7.92
N SER A 506 -27.70 5.28 -6.95
CA SER A 506 -28.57 6.44 -6.77
C SER A 506 -27.78 7.56 -6.06
N PRO A 507 -28.37 8.74 -5.81
CA PRO A 507 -27.71 9.81 -5.05
C PRO A 507 -27.27 9.43 -3.63
N ASP A 508 -27.91 8.42 -3.04
CA ASP A 508 -27.78 8.03 -1.65
C ASP A 508 -27.33 6.57 -1.44
N LYS A 509 -27.08 5.83 -2.54
CA LYS A 509 -26.70 4.39 -2.46
C LYS A 509 -25.56 4.08 -3.41
N SER A 510 -24.54 3.41 -2.89
CA SER A 510 -23.38 2.99 -3.65
C SER A 510 -22.94 1.57 -3.28
N VAL A 511 -22.31 0.88 -4.23
CA VAL A 511 -21.63 -0.40 -4.03
C VAL A 511 -20.18 -0.25 -4.43
N LEU A 512 -19.26 -0.76 -3.61
CA LEU A 512 -17.84 -0.78 -3.91
C LEU A 512 -17.44 -2.17 -4.40
N LEU A 513 -16.87 -2.26 -5.60
CA LEU A 513 -16.34 -3.49 -6.20
C LEU A 513 -14.82 -3.49 -5.99
N ASP A 514 -14.35 -4.37 -5.16
CA ASP A 514 -13.01 -4.44 -4.59
C ASP A 514 -12.56 -3.15 -3.88
N CYS A 515 -11.62 -3.28 -2.95
CA CYS A 515 -11.13 -2.17 -2.16
C CYS A 515 -9.64 -2.38 -1.81
N GLY A 516 -8.79 -2.29 -2.82
CA GLY A 516 -7.34 -2.42 -2.67
C GLY A 516 -6.71 -1.26 -1.92
N GLU A 517 -5.44 -1.39 -1.53
CA GLU A 517 -4.70 -0.37 -0.80
C GLU A 517 -4.77 1.00 -1.50
N GLY A 518 -5.03 2.07 -0.77
CA GLY A 518 -5.11 3.44 -1.29
C GLY A 518 -6.51 3.89 -1.70
N THR A 519 -7.52 3.01 -1.66
CA THR A 519 -8.90 3.34 -2.07
C THR A 519 -9.48 4.51 -1.28
N PHE A 520 -9.28 4.54 0.05
CA PHE A 520 -9.78 5.65 0.87
C PHE A 520 -9.12 6.99 0.47
N GLY A 521 -7.81 6.99 0.25
CA GLY A 521 -7.09 8.16 -0.24
C GLY A 521 -7.56 8.61 -1.63
N GLN A 522 -7.92 7.68 -2.52
CA GLN A 522 -8.49 7.97 -3.83
C GLN A 522 -9.90 8.58 -3.71
N LEU A 523 -10.75 8.06 -2.82
CA LEU A 523 -12.05 8.66 -2.51
C LEU A 523 -11.89 10.09 -1.98
N CYS A 524 -10.95 10.33 -1.07
CA CYS A 524 -10.65 11.68 -0.57
C CYS A 524 -10.25 12.64 -1.69
N ARG A 525 -9.41 12.22 -2.63
CA ARG A 525 -8.96 13.03 -3.77
C ARG A 525 -10.05 13.27 -4.80
N HIS A 526 -10.95 12.29 -4.98
CA HIS A 526 -12.06 12.40 -5.93
C HIS A 526 -13.18 13.29 -5.41
N TYR A 527 -13.61 13.09 -4.16
CA TYR A 527 -14.81 13.72 -3.58
C TYR A 527 -14.51 14.89 -2.64
N GLY A 528 -13.26 15.07 -2.21
CA GLY A 528 -12.85 16.16 -1.32
C GLY A 528 -13.71 16.26 -0.07
N GLN A 529 -14.37 17.39 0.15
CA GLN A 529 -15.22 17.64 1.32
C GLN A 529 -16.49 16.76 1.37
N GLN A 530 -16.88 16.14 0.25
CA GLN A 530 -18.07 15.29 0.17
C GLN A 530 -17.81 13.84 0.61
N ILE A 531 -16.57 13.48 0.94
CA ILE A 531 -16.18 12.11 1.27
C ILE A 531 -17.06 11.48 2.35
N ASP A 532 -17.45 12.23 3.37
CA ASP A 532 -18.28 11.71 4.46
C ASP A 532 -19.67 11.30 3.99
N SER A 533 -20.27 12.08 3.10
CA SER A 533 -21.55 11.74 2.46
C SER A 533 -21.42 10.45 1.63
N VAL A 534 -20.37 10.34 0.82
CA VAL A 534 -20.12 9.15 0.00
C VAL A 534 -19.96 7.90 0.86
N LEU A 535 -19.21 7.99 1.98
CA LEU A 535 -19.05 6.88 2.90
C LEU A 535 -20.37 6.52 3.62
N CYS A 536 -21.23 7.50 3.87
CA CYS A 536 -22.56 7.25 4.44
C CYS A 536 -23.48 6.53 3.45
N ASN A 537 -23.31 6.78 2.16
CA ASN A 537 -24.10 6.17 1.08
C ASN A 537 -23.63 4.78 0.68
N LEU A 538 -22.46 4.34 1.18
CA LEU A 538 -21.93 3.02 0.87
C LEU A 538 -22.77 1.91 1.52
N ALA A 539 -23.57 1.25 0.71
CA ALA A 539 -24.48 0.18 1.13
C ALA A 539 -23.76 -1.18 1.17
N ALA A 540 -22.92 -1.49 0.19
CA ALA A 540 -22.25 -2.78 0.11
C ALA A 540 -20.81 -2.67 -0.41
N VAL A 541 -19.97 -3.64 0.00
CA VAL A 541 -18.63 -3.87 -0.54
C VAL A 541 -18.55 -5.30 -1.02
N PHE A 542 -18.24 -5.51 -2.29
CA PHE A 542 -17.96 -6.82 -2.87
C PHE A 542 -16.45 -7.01 -2.96
N VAL A 543 -15.95 -8.13 -2.42
CA VAL A 543 -14.54 -8.54 -2.51
C VAL A 543 -14.47 -9.78 -3.39
N SER A 544 -13.91 -9.63 -4.58
CA SER A 544 -13.84 -10.69 -5.59
C SER A 544 -12.97 -11.87 -5.15
N HIS A 545 -11.81 -11.60 -4.55
CA HIS A 545 -10.91 -12.60 -4.02
C HIS A 545 -9.91 -12.00 -3.03
N LEU A 546 -9.03 -12.83 -2.45
CA LEU A 546 -8.19 -12.42 -1.33
C LEU A 546 -6.75 -12.02 -1.70
N HIS A 547 -6.47 -11.59 -2.92
CA HIS A 547 -5.19 -10.94 -3.17
C HIS A 547 -5.19 -9.52 -2.58
N ALA A 548 -4.02 -9.08 -2.12
CA ALA A 548 -3.87 -7.83 -1.35
C ALA A 548 -4.37 -6.57 -2.09
N ASP A 549 -4.27 -6.57 -3.40
CA ASP A 549 -4.69 -5.46 -4.27
C ASP A 549 -6.22 -5.35 -4.44
N HIS A 550 -6.99 -6.26 -3.84
CA HIS A 550 -8.46 -6.27 -3.92
C HIS A 550 -9.18 -6.02 -2.60
N HIS A 551 -8.50 -6.14 -1.42
CA HIS A 551 -9.22 -6.11 -0.14
C HIS A 551 -8.48 -5.43 1.02
N THR A 552 -7.33 -4.80 0.83
CA THR A 552 -6.51 -4.29 1.94
C THR A 552 -6.95 -2.92 2.48
N VAL A 553 -8.07 -2.38 2.04
CA VAL A 553 -8.59 -1.12 2.56
C VAL A 553 -9.60 -1.32 3.67
N SER A 554 -9.47 -0.48 4.68
CA SER A 554 -10.55 -0.14 5.59
C SER A 554 -11.29 1.07 5.03
N VAL A 555 -12.58 0.93 4.78
CA VAL A 555 -13.45 2.08 4.61
C VAL A 555 -13.47 2.80 5.96
N GLY A 556 -12.75 3.91 6.07
CA GLY A 556 -12.48 4.61 7.32
C GLY A 556 -13.75 5.00 8.10
N PRO A 557 -13.63 5.30 9.40
CA PRO A 557 -14.76 5.66 10.23
C PRO A 557 -15.43 6.92 9.67
N ARG A 558 -16.76 6.89 9.58
CA ARG A 558 -17.61 8.04 9.28
C ARG A 558 -17.18 9.19 10.18
N GLY A 559 -16.83 10.34 9.62
CA GLY A 559 -16.13 11.43 10.29
C GLY A 559 -16.83 12.01 11.54
N GLN A 560 -16.07 12.71 12.36
CA GLN A 560 -16.55 13.37 13.59
C GLN A 560 -17.67 14.40 13.34
N HIS A 561 -17.73 15.00 12.15
CA HIS A 561 -18.72 16.02 11.78
C HIS A 561 -20.15 15.48 11.59
N ALA A 562 -20.30 14.17 11.37
CA ALA A 562 -21.63 13.58 11.27
C ALA A 562 -22.41 13.57 12.60
N ARG A 563 -21.78 13.90 13.73
CA ARG A 563 -22.46 14.00 15.05
C ARG A 563 -23.31 15.28 15.22
N ALA A 564 -23.03 16.34 14.44
CA ALA A 564 -23.73 17.62 14.56
C ALA A 564 -25.09 17.64 13.84
N ALA A 565 -25.35 16.73 12.92
CA ALA A 565 -26.57 16.64 12.16
C ALA A 565 -27.50 15.54 12.67
N GLY A 566 -27.88 15.55 13.89
CA GLY A 566 -28.97 14.88 14.64
C GLY A 566 -29.85 13.76 14.03
N SER A 567 -29.55 13.21 12.84
CA SER A 567 -30.35 12.17 12.20
C SER A 567 -29.47 11.09 11.56
N PHE A 568 -29.01 10.12 12.38
CA PHE A 568 -28.46 8.88 11.85
C PHE A 568 -29.51 7.78 11.85
N SER A 569 -30.03 7.44 10.69
CA SER A 569 -30.52 6.10 10.46
C SER A 569 -29.32 5.14 10.60
N GLN A 570 -29.44 4.08 11.39
CA GLN A 570 -28.45 3.02 11.49
C GLN A 570 -28.39 2.30 10.13
N GLY A 571 -27.53 2.80 9.22
CA GLY A 571 -27.32 2.17 7.92
C GLY A 571 -26.66 0.80 8.14
N LEU A 572 -27.34 -0.26 7.74
CA LEU A 572 -26.80 -1.60 7.69
C LEU A 572 -25.89 -1.68 6.46
N GLY A 573 -24.58 -1.87 6.65
CA GLY A 573 -23.65 -2.12 5.55
C GLY A 573 -23.49 -3.63 5.29
N PHE A 574 -23.35 -4.02 4.02
CA PHE A 574 -23.10 -5.41 3.64
C PHE A 574 -21.68 -5.61 3.16
N VAL A 575 -21.09 -6.75 3.51
CA VAL A 575 -19.81 -7.20 2.96
C VAL A 575 -20.01 -8.55 2.30
N LEU A 576 -19.78 -8.60 1.00
CA LEU A 576 -19.91 -9.78 0.16
C LEU A 576 -18.52 -10.33 -0.09
N SER A 577 -18.20 -11.49 0.46
CA SER A 577 -16.81 -11.99 0.45
C SER A 577 -16.69 -13.42 -0.02
N CYS A 578 -15.57 -13.71 -0.66
CA CYS A 578 -15.19 -14.99 -1.20
C CYS A 578 -15.01 -16.12 -0.15
N THR A 579 -14.72 -15.81 1.14
CA THR A 579 -14.58 -16.83 2.19
C THR A 579 -15.12 -16.39 3.53
N GLU A 580 -15.77 -17.31 4.26
CA GLU A 580 -16.34 -17.05 5.59
C GLU A 580 -15.25 -16.85 6.66
N LEU A 581 -14.18 -17.63 6.62
CA LEU A 581 -13.20 -17.71 7.71
C LEU A 581 -12.24 -16.51 7.73
N LEU A 582 -11.74 -16.11 6.58
CA LEU A 582 -10.77 -15.04 6.45
C LEU A 582 -11.39 -13.66 6.61
N THR A 583 -12.62 -13.52 6.19
CA THR A 583 -13.37 -12.26 6.35
C THR A 583 -13.68 -12.02 7.82
N VAL A 584 -14.04 -13.05 8.58
CA VAL A 584 -14.23 -12.94 10.04
C VAL A 584 -12.92 -12.55 10.73
N LEU A 585 -11.80 -13.15 10.37
CA LEU A 585 -10.49 -12.83 10.96
C LEU A 585 -10.04 -11.41 10.63
N PHE A 586 -10.21 -10.99 9.38
CA PHE A 586 -9.83 -9.67 8.91
C PHE A 586 -10.75 -8.58 9.48
N PHE A 587 -12.07 -8.78 9.44
CA PHE A 587 -13.01 -7.82 10.01
C PHE A 587 -13.07 -7.84 11.53
N ASP A 588 -12.83 -8.97 12.20
CA ASP A 588 -12.64 -9.02 13.66
C ASP A 588 -11.35 -8.31 14.08
N PHE A 589 -10.30 -8.43 13.28
CA PHE A 589 -9.08 -7.65 13.44
C PHE A 589 -9.36 -6.15 13.19
N LEU A 590 -10.05 -5.78 12.12
CA LEU A 590 -10.48 -4.42 11.85
C LEU A 590 -11.42 -3.89 12.94
N LYS A 591 -12.42 -4.66 13.36
CA LYS A 591 -13.27 -4.30 14.51
C LYS A 591 -12.44 -4.04 15.76
N LYS A 592 -11.48 -4.88 16.09
CA LYS A 592 -10.61 -4.72 17.24
C LYS A 592 -9.68 -3.52 17.10
N CYS A 593 -9.19 -3.23 15.89
CA CYS A 593 -8.39 -2.04 15.61
C CYS A 593 -9.21 -0.73 15.65
N PHE A 594 -10.49 -0.77 15.28
CA PHE A 594 -11.37 0.42 15.20
C PHE A 594 -12.23 0.67 16.44
N HIS A 595 -12.45 -0.32 17.29
CA HIS A 595 -13.37 -0.23 18.45
C HIS A 595 -12.96 0.79 19.51
N TYR A 596 -11.74 1.32 19.43
CA TYR A 596 -11.20 2.15 20.52
C TYR A 596 -11.43 3.66 20.37
N HIS A 597 -11.97 4.13 19.24
CA HIS A 597 -12.19 5.57 19.07
C HIS A 597 -13.64 6.02 18.83
N PHE A 598 -14.57 5.11 18.50
CA PHE A 598 -15.96 5.51 18.21
C PHE A 598 -16.98 4.56 18.79
N SER A 599 -17.88 5.11 19.60
CA SER A 599 -19.09 4.43 20.10
C SER A 599 -20.15 4.23 19.01
N ILE A 600 -19.78 4.11 17.75
CA ILE A 600 -20.68 3.79 16.65
C ILE A 600 -20.41 2.34 16.26
N THR A 601 -21.30 1.47 16.70
CA THR A 601 -21.36 0.07 16.28
C THR A 601 -21.83 0.05 14.83
N LEU A 602 -20.91 0.08 13.86
CA LEU A 602 -21.21 -0.27 12.48
C LEU A 602 -21.45 -1.78 12.44
N SER A 603 -22.70 -2.18 12.36
CA SER A 603 -23.05 -3.58 12.14
C SER A 603 -22.92 -3.86 10.64
N TYR A 604 -21.83 -4.47 10.23
CA TYR A 604 -21.75 -5.06 8.90
C TYR A 604 -22.31 -6.48 8.94
N SER A 605 -23.20 -6.76 8.01
CA SER A 605 -23.69 -8.13 7.79
C SER A 605 -22.90 -8.75 6.65
N MET A 606 -22.39 -9.96 6.86
CA MET A 606 -21.57 -10.66 5.90
C MET A 606 -22.38 -11.69 5.12
N ILE A 607 -22.26 -11.66 3.80
CA ILE A 607 -22.86 -12.64 2.89
C ILE A 607 -21.73 -13.35 2.15
N PRO A 608 -21.58 -14.67 2.30
CA PRO A 608 -20.60 -15.41 1.51
C PRO A 608 -20.94 -15.38 0.02
N ALA A 609 -20.00 -15.06 -0.85
CA ALA A 609 -20.22 -14.96 -2.29
C ALA A 609 -20.77 -16.26 -2.90
N LYS A 610 -20.41 -17.43 -2.36
CA LYS A 610 -20.97 -18.74 -2.79
C LYS A 610 -22.48 -18.85 -2.63
N CYS A 611 -23.09 -18.11 -1.69
CA CYS A 611 -24.54 -18.12 -1.45
C CYS A 611 -25.31 -17.28 -2.49
N LEU A 612 -24.61 -16.50 -3.29
CA LEU A 612 -25.15 -15.67 -4.37
C LEU A 612 -24.98 -16.32 -5.75
N GLN A 613 -24.47 -17.56 -5.83
CA GLN A 613 -24.38 -18.30 -7.09
C GLN A 613 -25.77 -18.76 -7.53
N LYS A 614 -25.99 -18.80 -8.84
CA LYS A 614 -27.25 -19.28 -9.42
C LYS A 614 -27.53 -20.73 -8.98
N GLY A 615 -28.71 -20.97 -8.40
CA GLY A 615 -29.11 -22.28 -7.90
C GLY A 615 -28.42 -22.72 -6.60
N ALA A 616 -27.77 -21.81 -5.88
CA ALA A 616 -27.18 -22.11 -4.57
C ALA A 616 -28.32 -22.40 -3.57
N GLU A 617 -28.25 -23.57 -2.91
CA GLU A 617 -29.12 -23.84 -1.76
C GLU A 617 -28.60 -23.07 -0.55
N VAL A 618 -29.28 -22.00 -0.18
CA VAL A 618 -28.99 -21.24 1.04
C VAL A 618 -29.70 -21.94 2.20
N SER A 619 -28.97 -22.81 2.88
CA SER A 619 -29.50 -23.62 4.00
C SER A 619 -29.60 -22.83 5.32
N SER A 620 -29.33 -21.52 5.32
CA SER A 620 -29.30 -20.68 6.52
C SER A 620 -30.31 -19.51 6.41
N PRO A 621 -31.46 -19.59 7.12
CA PRO A 621 -32.45 -18.51 7.09
C PRO A 621 -31.91 -17.10 7.40
N PRO A 622 -30.90 -16.92 8.29
CA PRO A 622 -30.26 -15.62 8.48
C PRO A 622 -29.60 -15.07 7.23
N VAL A 623 -28.93 -15.91 6.42
CA VAL A 623 -28.26 -15.49 5.18
C VAL A 623 -29.26 -15.12 4.10
N GLU A 624 -30.36 -15.89 3.94
CA GLU A 624 -31.44 -15.54 3.02
C GLU A 624 -32.05 -14.17 3.31
N ARG A 625 -32.29 -13.90 4.60
CA ARG A 625 -32.78 -12.58 5.03
C ARG A 625 -31.78 -11.46 4.73
N LEU A 626 -30.49 -11.72 4.88
CA LEU A 626 -29.45 -10.74 4.55
C LEU A 626 -29.37 -10.48 3.04
N ILE A 627 -29.54 -11.51 2.21
CA ILE A 627 -29.60 -11.36 0.75
C ILE A 627 -30.82 -10.52 0.37
N SER A 628 -32.00 -10.83 0.88
CA SER A 628 -33.22 -10.04 0.61
C SER A 628 -33.05 -8.58 1.02
N LEU A 629 -32.45 -8.33 2.19
CA LEU A 629 -32.20 -6.99 2.68
C LEU A 629 -31.14 -6.23 1.85
N LEU A 630 -30.11 -6.92 1.33
CA LEU A 630 -29.13 -6.37 0.40
C LEU A 630 -29.83 -5.90 -0.89
N LEU A 631 -30.65 -6.76 -1.49
CA LEU A 631 -31.37 -6.46 -2.73
C LEU A 631 -32.32 -5.28 -2.54
N GLU A 632 -33.09 -5.25 -1.46
CA GLU A 632 -33.98 -4.13 -1.12
C GLU A 632 -33.18 -2.83 -0.87
N THR A 633 -32.07 -2.91 -0.11
CA THR A 633 -31.25 -1.74 0.21
C THR A 633 -30.62 -1.12 -1.04
N CYS A 634 -30.19 -1.93 -1.98
CA CYS A 634 -29.50 -1.52 -3.21
C CYS A 634 -30.43 -1.36 -4.42
N ASP A 635 -31.73 -1.58 -4.25
CA ASP A 635 -32.72 -1.56 -5.34
C ASP A 635 -32.37 -2.51 -6.50
N LEU A 636 -31.86 -3.70 -6.14
CA LEU A 636 -31.46 -4.74 -7.08
C LEU A 636 -32.52 -5.84 -7.18
N GLU A 637 -32.78 -6.29 -8.41
CA GLU A 637 -33.51 -7.53 -8.64
C GLU A 637 -32.66 -8.76 -8.34
N GLU A 638 -31.36 -8.69 -8.70
CA GLU A 638 -30.45 -9.80 -8.51
C GLU A 638 -29.03 -9.29 -8.23
N PHE A 639 -28.35 -9.93 -7.29
CA PHE A 639 -26.90 -9.88 -7.11
C PHE A 639 -26.36 -11.31 -7.26
N GLN A 640 -25.78 -11.61 -8.41
CA GLN A 640 -25.31 -12.94 -8.75
C GLN A 640 -23.80 -13.02 -8.73
N THR A 641 -23.23 -14.17 -8.35
CA THR A 641 -21.80 -14.45 -8.45
C THR A 641 -21.51 -15.72 -9.22
N CYS A 642 -20.32 -15.84 -9.79
CA CYS A 642 -19.81 -17.09 -10.35
C CYS A 642 -18.35 -17.28 -10.00
N LEU A 643 -17.93 -18.54 -9.85
CA LEU A 643 -16.50 -18.87 -9.72
C LEU A 643 -15.77 -18.54 -11.01
N VAL A 644 -14.64 -17.82 -10.89
CA VAL A 644 -13.79 -17.47 -12.02
C VAL A 644 -12.43 -18.19 -11.94
N ARG A 645 -11.68 -18.17 -13.04
CA ARG A 645 -10.45 -18.97 -13.21
C ARG A 645 -9.23 -18.17 -12.80
N HIS A 646 -8.99 -18.04 -11.48
CA HIS A 646 -7.85 -17.33 -10.94
C HIS A 646 -7.24 -18.06 -9.73
N CYS A 647 -7.59 -17.68 -8.52
CA CYS A 647 -7.18 -18.38 -7.31
C CYS A 647 -8.36 -19.15 -6.69
N LYS A 648 -8.10 -19.87 -5.59
CA LYS A 648 -9.16 -20.58 -4.86
C LYS A 648 -10.17 -19.54 -4.32
N HIS A 649 -11.45 -19.77 -4.61
CA HIS A 649 -12.56 -18.88 -4.21
C HIS A 649 -12.47 -17.46 -4.81
N ALA A 650 -12.06 -17.35 -6.07
CA ALA A 650 -12.20 -16.11 -6.83
C ALA A 650 -13.58 -16.07 -7.49
N PHE A 651 -14.27 -14.92 -7.37
CA PHE A 651 -15.63 -14.72 -7.87
C PHE A 651 -15.70 -13.47 -8.74
N GLY A 652 -16.38 -13.57 -9.88
CA GLY A 652 -16.97 -12.43 -10.56
C GLY A 652 -18.40 -12.21 -10.06
N CYS A 653 -18.96 -11.03 -10.31
CA CYS A 653 -20.34 -10.72 -9.94
C CYS A 653 -21.12 -10.00 -11.03
N ALA A 654 -22.45 -10.12 -10.97
CA ALA A 654 -23.40 -9.38 -11.77
C ALA A 654 -24.42 -8.70 -10.87
N LEU A 655 -24.67 -7.40 -11.11
CA LEU A 655 -25.70 -6.62 -10.50
C LEU A 655 -26.81 -6.38 -11.53
N VAL A 656 -28.02 -6.81 -11.23
CA VAL A 656 -29.23 -6.52 -12.02
C VAL A 656 -30.10 -5.57 -11.21
N HIS A 657 -30.30 -4.37 -11.72
CA HIS A 657 -31.07 -3.33 -11.04
C HIS A 657 -32.56 -3.40 -11.43
N SER A 658 -33.42 -2.98 -10.53
CA SER A 658 -34.88 -2.94 -10.74
C SER A 658 -35.33 -2.13 -11.97
N SER A 659 -34.49 -1.17 -12.42
CA SER A 659 -34.72 -0.47 -13.68
C SER A 659 -34.27 -1.22 -14.95
N GLY A 660 -33.85 -2.48 -14.83
CA GLY A 660 -33.55 -3.39 -15.93
C GLY A 660 -32.12 -3.35 -16.48
N TRP A 661 -31.18 -2.53 -15.93
CA TRP A 661 -29.78 -2.58 -16.37
C TRP A 661 -28.98 -3.66 -15.63
N LYS A 662 -27.95 -4.16 -16.31
CA LYS A 662 -27.07 -5.20 -15.80
C LYS A 662 -25.60 -4.80 -15.92
N LEU A 663 -24.88 -4.80 -14.80
CA LEU A 663 -23.44 -4.56 -14.70
C LEU A 663 -22.73 -5.84 -14.27
N VAL A 664 -21.66 -6.21 -14.95
CA VAL A 664 -20.82 -7.37 -14.65
C VAL A 664 -19.39 -6.93 -14.32
N TYR A 665 -18.84 -7.50 -13.26
CA TYR A 665 -17.46 -7.31 -12.82
C TYR A 665 -16.74 -8.66 -12.78
N SER A 666 -15.63 -8.77 -13.51
CA SER A 666 -14.91 -10.04 -13.65
C SER A 666 -14.13 -10.46 -12.39
N GLY A 667 -13.67 -9.49 -11.56
CA GLY A 667 -12.51 -9.74 -10.70
C GLY A 667 -11.30 -10.13 -11.56
N ASP A 668 -10.33 -10.81 -10.97
CA ASP A 668 -9.20 -11.36 -11.72
C ASP A 668 -9.55 -12.75 -12.27
N THR A 669 -9.27 -12.98 -13.55
CA THR A 669 -9.62 -14.25 -14.20
C THR A 669 -8.93 -14.45 -15.55
N MET A 670 -8.59 -15.69 -15.86
CA MET A 670 -8.47 -16.13 -17.25
C MET A 670 -9.84 -16.08 -17.91
N PRO A 671 -9.92 -16.11 -19.28
CA PRO A 671 -11.19 -16.24 -19.97
C PRO A 671 -12.06 -17.36 -19.37
N CYS A 672 -13.28 -17.00 -18.94
CA CYS A 672 -14.14 -17.86 -18.13
C CYS A 672 -15.54 -17.94 -18.70
N GLU A 673 -15.96 -19.16 -19.08
CA GLU A 673 -17.29 -19.40 -19.64
C GLU A 673 -18.42 -19.13 -18.63
N ALA A 674 -18.21 -19.45 -17.35
CA ALA A 674 -19.20 -19.17 -16.32
C ALA A 674 -19.51 -17.67 -16.20
N LEU A 675 -18.49 -16.81 -16.37
CA LEU A 675 -18.66 -15.36 -16.40
C LEU A 675 -19.45 -14.91 -17.64
N VAL A 676 -19.16 -15.49 -18.82
CA VAL A 676 -19.89 -15.19 -20.07
C VAL A 676 -21.37 -15.53 -19.90
N GLN A 677 -21.68 -16.69 -19.34
CA GLN A 677 -23.07 -17.13 -19.16
C GLN A 677 -23.81 -16.29 -18.10
N MET A 678 -23.16 -15.96 -16.98
CA MET A 678 -23.75 -15.11 -15.96
C MET A 678 -24.01 -13.71 -16.50
N GLY A 679 -23.08 -13.19 -17.30
CA GLY A 679 -23.10 -11.82 -17.80
C GLY A 679 -23.85 -11.60 -19.10
N LYS A 680 -24.55 -12.62 -19.63
CA LYS A 680 -25.25 -12.54 -20.91
C LYS A 680 -26.09 -11.26 -21.02
N ASP A 681 -25.93 -10.56 -22.16
CA ASP A 681 -26.65 -9.33 -22.51
C ASP A 681 -26.47 -8.18 -21.45
N ALA A 682 -25.29 -8.11 -20.82
CA ALA A 682 -24.97 -7.04 -19.86
C ALA A 682 -24.84 -5.68 -20.56
N ASN A 683 -25.31 -4.61 -19.91
CA ASN A 683 -25.06 -3.24 -20.39
C ASN A 683 -23.61 -2.85 -20.21
N LEU A 684 -22.97 -3.26 -19.11
CA LEU A 684 -21.57 -2.98 -18.87
C LEU A 684 -20.84 -4.21 -18.35
N LEU A 685 -19.76 -4.60 -19.02
CA LEU A 685 -18.75 -5.52 -18.50
C LEU A 685 -17.52 -4.73 -18.08
N ILE A 686 -17.12 -4.80 -16.82
CA ILE A 686 -15.81 -4.37 -16.34
C ILE A 686 -14.94 -5.61 -16.21
N HIS A 687 -13.92 -5.73 -17.08
CA HIS A 687 -13.06 -6.92 -17.15
C HIS A 687 -11.59 -6.58 -16.92
N GLU A 688 -10.89 -7.47 -16.24
CA GLU A 688 -9.43 -7.36 -16.11
C GLU A 688 -8.75 -7.52 -17.47
N ALA A 689 -7.67 -6.78 -17.67
CA ALA A 689 -6.79 -6.82 -18.84
C ALA A 689 -5.34 -6.66 -18.37
N THR A 690 -4.94 -7.56 -17.48
CA THR A 690 -3.67 -7.44 -16.74
C THR A 690 -2.46 -7.52 -17.66
N LEU A 691 -2.53 -8.30 -18.73
CA LEU A 691 -1.41 -8.52 -19.62
C LEU A 691 -1.70 -8.02 -21.04
N GLU A 692 -0.66 -7.55 -21.71
CA GLU A 692 -0.73 -7.17 -23.10
C GLU A 692 -0.74 -8.40 -24.04
N ASP A 693 -1.30 -8.23 -25.23
CA ASP A 693 -1.33 -9.26 -26.26
C ASP A 693 0.09 -9.67 -26.69
N GLY A 694 0.28 -10.99 -26.93
CA GLY A 694 1.59 -11.61 -27.09
C GLY A 694 2.23 -12.09 -25.78
N LEU A 695 1.47 -12.07 -24.67
CA LEU A 695 1.85 -12.65 -23.37
C LEU A 695 0.84 -13.72 -22.89
N GLU A 696 0.19 -14.42 -23.80
CA GLU A 696 -0.86 -15.40 -23.51
C GLU A 696 -0.35 -16.54 -22.62
N GLU A 697 0.89 -17.00 -22.82
CA GLU A 697 1.51 -18.04 -21.96
C GLU A 697 1.71 -17.52 -20.53
N GLU A 698 2.15 -16.27 -20.37
CA GLU A 698 2.29 -15.65 -19.06
C GLU A 698 0.92 -15.39 -18.42
N ALA A 699 -0.10 -15.05 -19.21
CA ALA A 699 -1.48 -14.90 -18.76
C ALA A 699 -2.02 -16.22 -18.19
N VAL A 700 -1.77 -17.33 -18.87
CA VAL A 700 -2.13 -18.66 -18.38
C VAL A 700 -1.35 -19.03 -17.10
N GLU A 701 -0.02 -18.76 -17.07
CA GLU A 701 0.80 -19.06 -15.88
C GLU A 701 0.33 -18.29 -14.64
N LYS A 702 -0.11 -17.03 -14.83
CA LYS A 702 -0.55 -16.14 -13.75
C LYS A 702 -2.06 -16.15 -13.51
N THR A 703 -2.80 -16.88 -14.34
CA THR A 703 -4.26 -16.97 -14.28
C THR A 703 -4.96 -15.62 -14.46
N HIS A 704 -4.50 -14.84 -15.45
CA HIS A 704 -5.06 -13.57 -15.88
C HIS A 704 -5.45 -13.57 -17.36
N SER A 705 -6.04 -12.48 -17.82
CA SER A 705 -6.40 -12.25 -19.22
C SER A 705 -5.48 -11.25 -19.91
N THR A 706 -5.30 -11.41 -21.23
CA THR A 706 -4.76 -10.37 -22.09
C THR A 706 -5.88 -9.41 -22.52
N THR A 707 -5.49 -8.29 -23.13
CA THR A 707 -6.42 -7.27 -23.62
C THR A 707 -7.44 -7.85 -24.60
N SER A 708 -6.97 -8.58 -25.64
CA SER A 708 -7.85 -9.21 -26.64
C SER A 708 -8.71 -10.32 -26.06
N GLN A 709 -8.19 -11.09 -25.10
CA GLN A 709 -8.98 -12.10 -24.38
C GLN A 709 -10.13 -11.50 -23.57
N ALA A 710 -9.90 -10.35 -22.93
CA ALA A 710 -10.93 -9.63 -22.19
C ALA A 710 -12.03 -9.10 -23.12
N ILE A 711 -11.63 -8.57 -24.28
CA ILE A 711 -12.57 -8.11 -25.32
C ILE A 711 -13.40 -9.30 -25.85
N ASP A 712 -12.78 -10.44 -26.19
CA ASP A 712 -13.48 -11.65 -26.65
C ASP A 712 -14.54 -12.11 -25.63
N VAL A 713 -14.22 -12.14 -24.35
CA VAL A 713 -15.18 -12.48 -23.28
C VAL A 713 -16.39 -11.55 -23.34
N GLY A 714 -16.18 -10.24 -23.47
CA GLY A 714 -17.26 -9.26 -23.57
C GLY A 714 -18.10 -9.41 -24.84
N MET A 715 -17.46 -9.68 -25.97
CA MET A 715 -18.17 -9.91 -27.24
C MET A 715 -19.00 -11.20 -27.19
N ARG A 716 -18.50 -12.28 -26.62
CA ARG A 716 -19.23 -13.54 -26.42
C ARG A 716 -20.37 -13.41 -25.40
N MET A 717 -20.22 -12.54 -24.44
CA MET A 717 -21.26 -12.15 -23.46
C MET A 717 -22.38 -11.35 -24.12
N ASN A 718 -22.18 -10.80 -25.31
CA ASN A 718 -23.02 -9.82 -25.98
C ASN A 718 -23.17 -8.53 -25.14
N ALA A 719 -22.09 -8.11 -24.48
CA ALA A 719 -22.10 -6.90 -23.68
C ALA A 719 -22.34 -5.66 -24.57
N GLU A 720 -23.14 -4.71 -24.08
CA GLU A 720 -23.34 -3.43 -24.76
C GLU A 720 -22.04 -2.63 -24.77
N PHE A 721 -21.32 -2.63 -23.62
CA PHE A 721 -20.03 -1.95 -23.48
C PHE A 721 -19.05 -2.75 -22.60
N ILE A 722 -17.76 -2.65 -22.92
CA ILE A 722 -16.67 -3.36 -22.22
C ILE A 722 -15.67 -2.32 -21.73
N MET A 723 -15.45 -2.27 -20.42
CA MET A 723 -14.42 -1.45 -19.78
C MET A 723 -13.26 -2.34 -19.33
N LEU A 724 -12.10 -2.11 -19.92
CA LEU A 724 -10.87 -2.80 -19.55
C LEU A 724 -10.26 -2.16 -18.31
N ASN A 725 -9.88 -2.99 -17.33
CA ASN A 725 -9.39 -2.57 -16.03
C ASN A 725 -8.20 -3.44 -15.58
N HIS A 726 -7.64 -3.20 -14.39
CA HIS A 726 -6.63 -4.02 -13.73
C HIS A 726 -5.32 -4.18 -14.53
N PHE A 727 -4.74 -3.08 -14.98
CA PHE A 727 -3.56 -3.09 -15.85
C PHE A 727 -2.26 -3.36 -15.10
N SER A 728 -1.38 -4.16 -15.72
CA SER A 728 -0.04 -4.43 -15.20
C SER A 728 0.80 -3.15 -15.10
N GLN A 729 1.66 -3.12 -14.10
CA GLN A 729 2.64 -2.05 -13.89
C GLN A 729 3.61 -1.85 -15.07
N ARG A 730 3.70 -2.81 -16.00
CA ARG A 730 4.58 -2.75 -17.17
C ARG A 730 4.13 -1.70 -18.19
N TYR A 731 2.82 -1.42 -18.25
CA TYR A 731 2.18 -0.42 -19.11
C TYR A 731 1.23 0.45 -18.32
N ALA A 732 1.80 1.14 -17.35
CA ALA A 732 1.04 1.82 -16.31
C ALA A 732 0.18 2.98 -16.81
N LYS A 733 0.52 3.65 -17.92
CA LYS A 733 -0.25 4.78 -18.41
C LYS A 733 -1.39 4.36 -19.33
N ILE A 734 -1.09 3.59 -20.37
CA ILE A 734 -2.07 3.13 -21.35
C ILE A 734 -1.64 1.76 -21.90
N PRO A 735 -2.56 0.80 -22.15
CA PRO A 735 -2.22 -0.43 -22.86
C PRO A 735 -1.97 -0.18 -24.34
N LEU A 736 -1.30 -1.13 -25.00
CA LEU A 736 -1.24 -1.14 -26.46
C LEU A 736 -2.61 -1.47 -27.04
N PHE A 737 -2.96 -0.77 -28.11
CA PHE A 737 -4.22 -1.00 -28.81
C PHE A 737 -4.07 -2.17 -29.78
N SER A 738 -4.89 -3.19 -29.62
CA SER A 738 -5.04 -4.29 -30.57
C SER A 738 -6.07 -3.94 -31.65
N PRO A 739 -6.11 -4.70 -32.76
CA PRO A 739 -7.18 -4.58 -33.77
C PRO A 739 -8.58 -4.87 -33.23
N ASP A 740 -8.69 -5.51 -32.07
CA ASP A 740 -9.97 -5.89 -31.44
C ASP A 740 -10.66 -4.72 -30.74
N PHE A 741 -9.94 -3.61 -30.55
CA PHE A 741 -10.55 -2.38 -30.03
C PHE A 741 -11.57 -1.82 -31.04
N ASN A 742 -12.80 -1.73 -30.61
CA ASN A 742 -13.94 -1.26 -31.41
C ASN A 742 -14.77 -0.23 -30.61
N GLU A 743 -15.92 0.15 -31.17
CA GLU A 743 -16.82 1.14 -30.56
C GLU A 743 -17.48 0.70 -29.24
N LYS A 744 -17.29 -0.55 -28.82
CA LYS A 744 -17.81 -1.09 -27.57
C LYS A 744 -16.75 -1.20 -26.46
N VAL A 745 -15.51 -0.75 -26.71
CA VAL A 745 -14.40 -0.97 -25.79
C VAL A 745 -13.85 0.34 -25.25
N GLY A 746 -13.71 0.44 -23.95
CA GLY A 746 -13.07 1.53 -23.23
C GLY A 746 -11.93 1.07 -22.33
N ILE A 747 -11.05 2.01 -21.97
CA ILE A 747 -9.92 1.82 -21.06
C ILE A 747 -10.18 2.62 -19.80
N ALA A 748 -10.14 1.95 -18.64
CA ALA A 748 -10.30 2.61 -17.36
C ALA A 748 -9.01 3.35 -16.94
N PHE A 749 -9.20 4.53 -16.35
CA PHE A 749 -8.17 5.32 -15.68
C PHE A 749 -8.58 5.60 -14.24
N ASP A 750 -7.61 5.76 -13.36
CA ASP A 750 -7.90 6.21 -12.00
C ASP A 750 -8.70 7.52 -12.05
N HIS A 751 -9.72 7.62 -11.21
CA HIS A 751 -10.65 8.75 -11.14
C HIS A 751 -11.52 8.98 -12.39
N MET A 752 -11.49 8.10 -13.38
CA MET A 752 -12.43 8.12 -14.50
C MET A 752 -13.84 7.84 -13.99
N LYS A 753 -14.80 8.60 -14.51
CA LYS A 753 -16.21 8.52 -14.16
C LYS A 753 -17.02 8.35 -15.43
N ILE A 754 -17.87 7.32 -15.50
CA ILE A 754 -18.74 7.06 -16.67
C ILE A 754 -20.14 6.70 -16.22
N ARG A 755 -21.08 6.96 -17.13
CA ARG A 755 -22.48 6.53 -17.08
C ARG A 755 -22.81 5.76 -18.34
N PHE A 756 -23.91 5.07 -18.39
CA PHE A 756 -24.31 4.34 -19.61
C PHE A 756 -24.51 5.28 -20.82
N GLY A 757 -24.93 6.52 -20.59
CA GLY A 757 -25.01 7.52 -21.65
C GLY A 757 -23.68 7.93 -22.27
N ASP A 758 -22.57 7.63 -21.61
CA ASP A 758 -21.22 7.96 -22.08
C ASP A 758 -20.61 6.88 -22.99
N PHE A 759 -21.24 5.71 -23.15
CA PHE A 759 -20.70 4.61 -23.96
C PHE A 759 -20.36 5.00 -25.40
N PRO A 760 -21.17 5.78 -26.13
CA PRO A 760 -20.79 6.25 -27.46
C PRO A 760 -19.62 7.25 -27.48
N THR A 761 -19.34 7.86 -26.34
CA THR A 761 -18.30 8.89 -26.18
C THR A 761 -16.94 8.32 -25.80
N VAL A 762 -16.92 7.27 -24.99
CA VAL A 762 -15.68 6.67 -24.44
C VAL A 762 -14.72 6.17 -25.53
N PRO A 763 -15.14 5.46 -26.60
CA PRO A 763 -14.23 5.03 -27.67
C PRO A 763 -13.65 6.20 -28.45
N LYS A 764 -14.38 7.32 -28.55
CA LYS A 764 -13.91 8.53 -29.23
C LYS A 764 -12.75 9.23 -28.46
N LEU A 765 -12.49 8.85 -27.21
CA LEU A 765 -11.33 9.31 -26.44
C LEU A 765 -10.00 8.72 -26.95
N ILE A 766 -10.01 7.62 -27.72
CA ILE A 766 -8.79 6.92 -28.15
C ILE A 766 -7.82 7.80 -28.93
N PRO A 767 -8.22 8.59 -29.95
CA PRO A 767 -7.30 9.48 -30.65
C PRO A 767 -6.59 10.50 -29.77
N PRO A 768 -7.27 11.31 -28.93
CA PRO A 768 -6.58 12.23 -28.04
C PRO A 768 -5.76 11.53 -26.93
N LEU A 769 -6.15 10.32 -26.47
CA LEU A 769 -5.33 9.51 -25.57
C LEU A 769 -4.05 9.02 -26.25
N LYS A 770 -4.11 8.60 -27.52
CA LYS A 770 -2.92 8.23 -28.29
C LYS A 770 -1.96 9.41 -28.48
N ALA A 771 -2.49 10.62 -28.70
CA ALA A 771 -1.67 11.82 -28.80
C ALA A 771 -1.05 12.20 -27.44
N LEU A 772 -1.79 12.10 -26.35
CA LEU A 772 -1.30 12.41 -24.99
C LEU A 772 -0.19 11.45 -24.53
N PHE A 773 -0.28 10.18 -24.88
CA PHE A 773 0.64 9.13 -24.45
C PHE A 773 1.51 8.59 -25.59
N ALA A 774 1.78 9.39 -26.62
CA ALA A 774 2.51 8.95 -27.82
C ALA A 774 3.89 8.37 -27.49
N ASP A 775 4.68 9.06 -26.68
CA ASP A 775 6.02 8.61 -26.26
C ASP A 775 5.96 7.29 -25.47
N ASP A 776 4.95 7.12 -24.60
CA ASP A 776 4.77 5.89 -23.83
C ASP A 776 4.39 4.71 -24.73
N ILE A 777 3.55 4.95 -25.73
CA ILE A 777 3.16 3.94 -26.73
C ILE A 777 4.38 3.52 -27.55
N GLU A 778 5.18 4.47 -28.03
CA GLU A 778 6.41 4.19 -28.77
C GLU A 778 7.39 3.35 -27.96
N GLU A 779 7.64 3.74 -26.69
CA GLU A 779 8.49 2.96 -25.79
C GLU A 779 7.97 1.52 -25.57
N MET A 780 6.66 1.34 -25.50
CA MET A 780 6.04 0.02 -25.34
C MET A 780 6.17 -0.82 -26.60
N VAL A 781 5.96 -0.24 -27.78
CA VAL A 781 6.15 -0.90 -29.08
C VAL A 781 7.60 -1.38 -29.21
N GLU A 782 8.58 -0.51 -28.95
CA GLU A 782 10.00 -0.91 -28.95
C GLU A 782 10.32 -2.06 -27.99
N ARG A 783 9.72 -2.04 -26.79
CA ARG A 783 9.90 -3.12 -25.79
C ARG A 783 9.31 -4.44 -26.31
N LYS A 784 8.15 -4.38 -26.98
CA LYS A 784 7.49 -5.54 -27.58
C LYS A 784 8.36 -6.13 -28.67
N GLU A 785 8.84 -5.33 -29.63
CA GLU A 785 9.73 -5.75 -30.71
C GLU A 785 11.04 -6.37 -30.18
N LYS A 786 11.67 -5.73 -29.18
CA LYS A 786 12.89 -6.26 -28.54
C LYS A 786 12.63 -7.61 -27.85
N ARG A 787 11.43 -7.83 -27.32
CA ARG A 787 11.02 -9.11 -26.72
C ARG A 787 10.82 -10.17 -27.77
N GLU A 788 10.09 -9.87 -28.86
CA GLU A 788 9.85 -10.77 -29.99
C GLU A 788 11.15 -11.21 -30.65
N LEU A 789 12.07 -10.28 -30.88
CA LEU A 789 13.41 -10.56 -31.40
C LEU A 789 14.20 -11.52 -30.48
N ARG A 790 14.09 -11.36 -29.16
CA ARG A 790 14.74 -12.28 -28.20
C ARG A 790 14.11 -13.67 -28.25
N MET A 791 12.80 -13.78 -28.40
CA MET A 791 12.09 -15.05 -28.51
C MET A 791 12.47 -15.77 -29.81
N VAL A 792 12.48 -15.07 -30.94
CA VAL A 792 12.92 -15.62 -32.24
C VAL A 792 14.37 -16.12 -32.15
N ARG A 793 15.28 -15.31 -31.58
CA ARG A 793 16.67 -15.70 -31.38
C ARG A 793 16.82 -16.91 -30.48
N ALA A 794 16.06 -17.00 -29.40
CA ALA A 794 16.07 -18.14 -28.51
C ALA A 794 15.54 -19.41 -29.19
N ALA A 795 14.48 -19.30 -30.01
CA ALA A 795 13.94 -20.39 -30.81
C ALA A 795 14.93 -20.91 -31.85
N LEU A 796 15.63 -20.01 -32.54
CA LEU A 796 16.68 -20.36 -33.50
C LEU A 796 17.86 -21.08 -32.85
N LEU A 797 18.29 -20.62 -31.65
CA LEU A 797 19.36 -21.28 -30.91
C LEU A 797 18.92 -22.65 -30.38
N ALA A 798 17.66 -22.82 -30.01
CA ALA A 798 17.12 -24.11 -29.60
C ALA A 798 17.04 -25.10 -30.77
N GLN A 799 16.63 -24.62 -31.95
CA GLN A 799 16.62 -25.44 -33.17
C GLN A 799 18.04 -25.87 -33.65
N GLN A 800 19.03 -24.99 -33.44
CA GLN A 800 20.43 -25.33 -33.73
C GLN A 800 21.00 -26.32 -32.72
N ALA A 801 20.54 -26.33 -31.46
CA ALA A 801 20.96 -27.28 -30.45
C ALA A 801 20.32 -28.68 -30.58
N ASP A 802 19.17 -28.78 -31.25
CA ASP A 802 18.46 -30.05 -31.56
C ASP A 802 18.87 -30.69 -32.90
N SER A 803 19.75 -30.06 -33.69
CA SER A 803 20.32 -30.67 -34.89
C SER A 803 21.42 -31.65 -34.49
N PRO A 804 21.38 -32.95 -34.86
CA PRO A 804 22.44 -33.85 -34.54
C PRO A 804 23.71 -33.45 -35.28
N GLU A 805 24.73 -32.96 -34.59
CA GLU A 805 26.07 -32.78 -35.14
C GLU A 805 26.68 -34.13 -35.45
N ASP A 806 26.97 -34.35 -36.75
CA ASP A 806 27.94 -35.36 -37.19
C ASP A 806 29.30 -34.99 -36.58
N THR A 807 29.75 -35.74 -35.62
CA THR A 807 31.03 -35.54 -34.97
C THR A 807 32.15 -36.04 -35.83
N GLU A 808 32.87 -35.17 -36.51
CA GLU A 808 34.27 -35.40 -36.88
C GLU A 808 35.20 -34.73 -35.87
N PRO A 809 36.26 -35.37 -35.41
CA PRO A 809 37.16 -34.81 -34.40
C PRO A 809 38.21 -33.90 -35.05
N GLN A 810 38.09 -32.62 -34.87
CA GLN A 810 39.17 -31.67 -35.24
C GLN A 810 40.12 -31.40 -34.08
N GLN A 811 41.39 -31.62 -34.43
CA GLN A 811 42.59 -31.46 -33.64
C GLN A 811 42.77 -30.04 -33.07
N LYS A 812 43.17 -30.02 -31.78
CA LYS A 812 43.72 -28.84 -31.09
C LYS A 812 44.88 -28.21 -31.89
N ARG A 813 44.74 -26.91 -32.19
CA ARG A 813 45.90 -26.04 -32.53
C ARG A 813 45.89 -24.87 -31.58
N ALA A 814 46.88 -24.81 -30.71
CA ALA A 814 47.26 -23.67 -29.92
C ALA A 814 47.79 -22.55 -30.81
N LEU A 815 47.36 -21.34 -30.59
CA LEU A 815 48.08 -20.13 -31.08
C LEU A 815 47.90 -18.99 -30.06
N ALA A 816 49.05 -18.54 -29.72
CA ALA A 816 49.58 -17.47 -28.89
C ALA A 816 48.70 -16.21 -28.68
N GLU A 817 48.92 -15.69 -27.45
CA GLU A 817 48.59 -14.36 -26.96
C GLU A 817 49.37 -13.29 -27.71
N GLU A 818 48.72 -12.18 -28.01
CA GLU A 818 49.34 -10.85 -28.06
C GLU A 818 48.39 -9.75 -27.59
N PRO A 819 48.92 -8.73 -26.92
CA PRO A 819 48.11 -7.78 -26.18
C PRO A 819 47.84 -6.49 -26.95
N HIS A 820 46.65 -5.97 -26.90
CA HIS A 820 46.38 -4.59 -27.33
C HIS A 820 45.79 -3.73 -26.25
N SER A 821 46.43 -2.59 -26.11
CA SER A 821 46.30 -1.46 -25.18
C SER A 821 44.99 -0.66 -25.33
N PRO A 822 44.70 0.24 -24.38
CA PRO A 822 43.37 0.82 -24.20
C PRO A 822 43.19 2.14 -24.98
N GLN A 823 41.95 2.34 -25.47
CA GLN A 823 41.56 3.67 -25.93
C GLN A 823 40.23 4.17 -25.34
N SER A 824 40.42 5.30 -24.72
CA SER A 824 39.61 6.55 -24.62
C SER A 824 38.15 6.49 -24.12
N LYS A 825 38.03 7.07 -22.94
CA LYS A 825 36.82 7.65 -22.34
C LYS A 825 36.27 8.76 -23.22
N LYS A 826 34.98 8.74 -23.53
CA LYS A 826 34.22 9.94 -23.88
C LYS A 826 33.41 10.42 -22.69
N VAL A 827 33.77 11.61 -22.25
CA VAL A 827 33.05 12.46 -21.31
C VAL A 827 31.78 12.96 -21.98
N ARG A 828 30.65 12.87 -21.30
CA ARG A 828 29.46 13.68 -21.60
C ARG A 828 29.14 14.52 -20.39
N THR A 829 29.38 15.80 -20.55
CA THR A 829 28.88 16.92 -19.77
C THR A 829 27.42 17.19 -20.14
N GLN A 830 26.68 17.51 -19.14
CA GLN A 830 25.39 18.14 -18.89
C GLN A 830 24.31 17.22 -18.37
#